data_fb31d61c672cb433ad5cb2a7a0607578
#
_entry.id   fb31d61c672cb433ad5cb2a7a0607578
#
_cell.length_a   1.000
_cell.length_b   1.000
_cell.length_c   1.000
_cell.angle_alpha   90.00
_cell.angle_beta   90.00
_cell.angle_gamma   90.00
#
_symmetry.space_group_name_H-M   'P 1'
#
loop_
_entity.id
_entity.type
_entity.pdbx_description
1 polymer ?
#
loop_
_entity_poly.entity_id
_entity_poly.type
_entity_poly.pdbx_seq_one_letter_code
_entity_poly.pdbx_strand_id
1 'polypeptide(L)'
;MKDQVDSLNKNQRIAGFINSTMSFSETEEVLQAIQYGEIKLLYLAPEKLETSSFAERLKKLNPSFLFVDEAHCISEWGHNFRPSYSNIKNFIDYLEIKKVSAFTATATPEVVDDIKFQLGLKEPEIIVKGFERKNISLNVLLSNRKKQKCVELIKRFGTPAIIYSSSRKKAEEISEHLILQKIPCVYYHAGLPAEERRRVQEDFINGKYPVIAATNAFGMGIDKSDIRLIIHLNTPGSIENYYQEIGRAGRDGEESFAFLLHNDDDIKIQNYFISASNPDKKLLQSVYNAVCDYGRIAVGNISDSPIPVNIDFISAAAKREINRGLLHSALKILEGGGYLKKLSELESKESIKVLVDKTHLREFIKNSPASDAVKDLVLKLVREYGANLFSGSIEFSLSKLSASYDIDVRSLDEQFTILDNLGMIEYKRSITGENIILTSPRVEAERLNLDYRKINENYLRLQSKLDKMLELVFTSECRFKVILKYFGEDVTDYKCGKCDRCLTTEKVSSSTEEYLSEIILRTLSESNGSINRHSLIRILTGSGKREKYRGFTTFGVCAFYSRNDIETVISSLLAVHKLERSQFKKFELVLKDYKLNFEGEQKSTSNIKTSDYEKDLVLFNRLRDVRNAAAKKFVQTPYLICSDQILRTIAETKPVNEDQLLNVPGFNNRMFNKLGNDILETINDFLEGKIELKDSPQSKQMPDTINETYQLLLKGYDLKAIASLRKLAEAVISMQIETVLEYKPETDIRHLYSENLYNEIINEIKNGVTDLKSLKKVLGDKVDYPLLRIALAKHRTTLPPVFSLPQVNR
;
A
#
# COMPACT_ATOMS: atom_id res chain seq x y z
N MET A 1 29.16 -12.47 -3.69
CA MET A 1 30.31 -12.76 -4.58
C MET A 1 31.65 -12.80 -3.84
N LYS A 2 32.10 -11.73 -3.17
CA LYS A 2 33.40 -11.72 -2.48
C LYS A 2 33.55 -12.89 -1.51
N ASP A 3 32.63 -13.07 -0.59
CA ASP A 3 32.67 -14.13 0.43
C ASP A 3 32.67 -15.54 -0.20
N GLN A 4 31.97 -15.72 -1.32
CA GLN A 4 32.00 -16.98 -2.09
C GLN A 4 33.35 -17.23 -2.72
N VAL A 5 33.94 -16.20 -3.33
CA VAL A 5 35.30 -16.28 -3.92
C VAL A 5 36.33 -16.50 -2.84
N ASP A 6 36.30 -15.78 -1.73
CA ASP A 6 37.23 -15.94 -0.60
C ASP A 6 37.13 -17.35 -0.01
N SER A 7 35.93 -17.93 0.09
CA SER A 7 35.73 -19.30 0.54
C SER A 7 36.35 -20.35 -0.38
N LEU A 8 36.26 -20.15 -1.72
CA LEU A 8 36.84 -21.04 -2.71
C LEU A 8 38.38 -20.94 -2.78
N ASN A 9 38.90 -19.73 -2.50
CA ASN A 9 40.33 -19.45 -2.62
C ASN A 9 41.14 -19.79 -1.35
N LYS A 10 40.55 -20.41 -0.30
CA LYS A 10 41.23 -20.74 0.96
C LYS A 10 42.53 -21.48 0.78
N ASN A 11 42.60 -22.42 -0.18
CA ASN A 11 43.76 -23.25 -0.42
C ASN A 11 44.54 -22.89 -1.69
N GLN A 12 43.84 -22.42 -2.73
CA GLN A 12 44.39 -22.05 -4.02
C GLN A 12 43.52 -21.01 -4.67
N ARG A 13 44.10 -20.05 -5.40
CA ARG A 13 43.36 -19.05 -6.18
C ARG A 13 42.75 -19.71 -7.43
N ILE A 14 41.51 -20.14 -7.33
CA ILE A 14 40.75 -20.76 -8.44
C ILE A 14 39.55 -19.94 -8.90
N ALA A 15 39.14 -18.96 -8.13
CA ALA A 15 37.96 -18.09 -8.40
C ALA A 15 38.32 -16.61 -8.41
N GLY A 16 37.62 -15.86 -9.22
CA GLY A 16 37.70 -14.41 -9.28
C GLY A 16 36.31 -13.78 -9.40
N PHE A 17 36.18 -12.49 -9.14
CA PHE A 17 34.94 -11.75 -9.38
C PHE A 17 35.21 -10.43 -10.10
N ILE A 18 34.22 -9.98 -10.86
CA ILE A 18 34.22 -8.65 -11.49
C ILE A 18 32.86 -8.01 -11.25
N ASN A 19 32.88 -6.81 -10.66
CA ASN A 19 31.68 -6.04 -10.35
C ASN A 19 31.79 -4.57 -10.84
N SER A 20 30.75 -3.77 -10.65
CA SER A 20 30.70 -2.37 -11.11
C SER A 20 31.63 -1.41 -10.35
N THR A 21 32.11 -1.79 -9.15
CA THR A 21 32.97 -0.94 -8.32
C THR A 21 34.46 -1.13 -8.60
N MET A 22 34.84 -2.14 -9.37
CA MET A 22 36.24 -2.42 -9.69
C MET A 22 36.75 -1.46 -10.78
N SER A 23 37.97 -1.03 -10.60
CA SER A 23 38.71 -0.24 -11.58
C SER A 23 39.02 -1.05 -12.84
N PHE A 24 39.46 -0.36 -13.89
CA PHE A 24 39.88 -1.00 -15.13
C PHE A 24 41.09 -1.91 -14.87
N SER A 25 42.08 -1.45 -14.07
CA SER A 25 43.29 -2.22 -13.75
C SER A 25 42.97 -3.52 -13.00
N GLU A 26 42.10 -3.46 -11.98
CA GLU A 26 41.69 -4.65 -11.22
C GLU A 26 40.93 -5.65 -12.11
N THR A 27 40.09 -5.15 -13.00
CA THR A 27 39.36 -6.00 -13.98
C THR A 27 40.33 -6.68 -14.93
N GLU A 28 41.36 -5.97 -15.39
CA GLU A 28 42.40 -6.47 -16.30
C GLU A 28 43.21 -7.59 -15.61
N GLU A 29 43.62 -7.41 -14.37
CA GLU A 29 44.34 -8.41 -13.61
C GLU A 29 43.57 -9.74 -13.50
N VAL A 30 42.26 -9.67 -13.22
CA VAL A 30 41.40 -10.86 -13.15
C VAL A 30 41.31 -11.56 -14.52
N LEU A 31 41.15 -10.82 -15.61
CA LEU A 31 41.05 -11.40 -16.94
C LEU A 31 42.36 -12.06 -17.40
N GLN A 32 43.51 -11.47 -17.05
CA GLN A 32 44.83 -12.05 -17.30
C GLN A 32 45.03 -13.35 -16.50
N ALA A 33 44.65 -13.36 -15.22
CA ALA A 33 44.73 -14.58 -14.38
C ALA A 33 43.85 -15.72 -14.94
N ILE A 34 42.72 -15.40 -15.56
CA ILE A 34 41.90 -16.39 -16.30
C ILE A 34 42.63 -16.88 -17.55
N GLN A 35 43.26 -16.00 -18.31
CA GLN A 35 44.01 -16.35 -19.52
C GLN A 35 45.18 -17.26 -19.23
N TYR A 36 45.86 -17.05 -18.10
CA TYR A 36 46.95 -17.93 -17.61
C TYR A 36 46.48 -19.23 -16.95
N GLY A 37 45.12 -19.41 -16.80
CA GLY A 37 44.54 -20.61 -16.21
C GLY A 37 44.62 -20.68 -14.67
N GLU A 38 45.02 -19.61 -14.01
CA GLU A 38 45.03 -19.48 -12.53
C GLU A 38 43.58 -19.44 -11.98
N ILE A 39 42.72 -18.68 -12.63
CA ILE A 39 41.30 -18.57 -12.30
C ILE A 39 40.47 -19.39 -13.31
N LYS A 40 39.67 -20.31 -12.79
CA LYS A 40 38.77 -21.19 -13.56
C LYS A 40 37.31 -20.84 -13.37
N LEU A 41 36.94 -20.13 -12.29
CA LEU A 41 35.59 -19.75 -11.98
C LEU A 41 35.52 -18.22 -11.84
N LEU A 42 34.75 -17.57 -12.72
CA LEU A 42 34.53 -16.12 -12.72
C LEU A 42 33.11 -15.78 -12.29
N TYR A 43 33.00 -15.02 -11.20
CA TYR A 43 31.74 -14.41 -10.78
C TYR A 43 31.56 -13.03 -11.42
N LEU A 44 30.42 -12.82 -12.10
CA LEU A 44 30.13 -11.57 -12.79
C LEU A 44 28.87 -10.92 -12.24
N ALA A 45 28.90 -9.61 -12.07
CA ALA A 45 27.68 -8.82 -11.91
C ALA A 45 27.01 -8.62 -13.28
N PRO A 46 25.69 -8.87 -13.43
CA PRO A 46 25.01 -8.82 -14.73
C PRO A 46 25.07 -7.43 -15.38
N GLU A 47 25.24 -6.37 -14.60
CA GLU A 47 25.41 -5.00 -15.11
C GLU A 47 26.68 -4.83 -15.97
N LYS A 48 27.72 -5.67 -15.79
CA LYS A 48 28.92 -5.64 -16.62
C LYS A 48 28.71 -6.22 -18.03
N LEU A 49 27.63 -6.99 -18.22
CA LEU A 49 27.30 -7.60 -19.52
C LEU A 49 26.77 -6.57 -20.54
N GLU A 50 26.43 -5.37 -20.09
CA GLU A 50 25.91 -4.28 -20.97
C GLU A 50 27.03 -3.60 -21.79
N THR A 51 28.32 -3.87 -21.44
CA THR A 51 29.45 -3.22 -22.11
C THR A 51 30.01 -4.12 -23.25
N SER A 52 29.84 -3.72 -24.50
CA SER A 52 30.28 -4.49 -25.66
C SER A 52 31.76 -4.88 -25.62
N SER A 53 32.64 -3.96 -25.22
CA SER A 53 34.08 -4.22 -25.13
C SER A 53 34.46 -5.30 -24.10
N PHE A 54 33.67 -5.41 -23.03
CA PHE A 54 33.87 -6.46 -22.03
C PHE A 54 33.41 -7.83 -22.52
N ALA A 55 32.28 -7.87 -23.23
CA ALA A 55 31.77 -9.11 -23.83
C ALA A 55 32.76 -9.67 -24.90
N GLU A 56 33.39 -8.81 -25.73
CA GLU A 56 34.44 -9.22 -26.70
C GLU A 56 35.64 -9.88 -26.01
N ARG A 57 36.05 -9.36 -24.89
CA ARG A 57 37.18 -9.93 -24.10
C ARG A 57 36.84 -11.27 -23.52
N LEU A 58 35.63 -11.44 -22.98
CA LEU A 58 35.15 -12.72 -22.46
C LEU A 58 35.00 -13.76 -23.56
N LYS A 59 34.61 -13.34 -24.79
CA LYS A 59 34.52 -14.28 -25.94
C LYS A 59 35.89 -14.91 -26.27
N LYS A 60 36.96 -14.14 -26.15
CA LYS A 60 38.35 -14.64 -26.38
C LYS A 60 38.76 -15.69 -25.34
N LEU A 61 38.19 -15.68 -24.15
CA LEU A 61 38.45 -16.65 -23.10
C LEU A 61 37.66 -17.96 -23.24
N ASN A 62 36.74 -18.02 -24.22
CA ASN A 62 35.95 -19.18 -24.59
C ASN A 62 35.32 -19.93 -23.38
N PRO A 63 34.41 -19.32 -22.59
CA PRO A 63 33.80 -19.93 -21.42
C PRO A 63 33.00 -21.18 -21.79
N SER A 64 33.23 -22.29 -21.09
CA SER A 64 32.58 -23.58 -21.38
C SER A 64 31.18 -23.70 -20.76
N PHE A 65 30.90 -23.00 -19.64
CA PHE A 65 29.65 -23.06 -18.87
C PHE A 65 29.23 -21.67 -18.41
N LEU A 66 27.93 -21.49 -18.32
CA LEU A 66 27.33 -20.35 -17.62
C LEU A 66 26.38 -20.84 -16.52
N PHE A 67 26.60 -20.34 -15.31
CA PHE A 67 25.71 -20.55 -14.17
C PHE A 67 25.00 -19.22 -13.86
N VAL A 68 23.67 -19.23 -13.91
CA VAL A 68 22.85 -18.06 -13.56
C VAL A 68 22.29 -18.27 -12.17
N ASP A 69 22.88 -17.59 -11.19
CA ASP A 69 22.38 -17.58 -9.80
C ASP A 69 21.26 -16.58 -9.65
N GLU A 70 20.36 -16.81 -8.68
CA GLU A 70 19.14 -16.02 -8.47
C GLU A 70 18.34 -15.81 -9.78
N ALA A 71 18.21 -16.88 -10.56
CA ALA A 71 17.62 -16.84 -11.91
C ALA A 71 16.18 -16.28 -11.93
N HIS A 72 15.47 -16.28 -10.79
CA HIS A 72 14.17 -15.64 -10.66
C HIS A 72 14.21 -14.12 -10.94
N CYS A 73 15.39 -13.49 -10.88
CA CYS A 73 15.58 -12.07 -11.22
C CYS A 73 15.38 -11.77 -12.71
N ILE A 74 15.40 -12.79 -13.57
CA ILE A 74 15.14 -12.61 -15.01
C ILE A 74 13.67 -12.41 -15.31
N SER A 75 12.81 -12.94 -14.45
CA SER A 75 11.37 -12.96 -14.63
C SER A 75 10.72 -11.69 -14.07
N GLU A 76 9.88 -11.03 -14.87
CA GLU A 76 8.99 -9.97 -14.38
C GLU A 76 7.95 -10.52 -13.38
N TRP A 77 7.67 -11.82 -13.43
CA TRP A 77 6.82 -12.53 -12.46
C TRP A 77 7.54 -12.84 -11.15
N GLY A 78 8.88 -12.80 -11.15
CA GLY A 78 9.71 -12.93 -9.97
C GLY A 78 9.47 -11.82 -8.94
N HIS A 79 10.03 -11.94 -7.76
CA HIS A 79 9.85 -10.95 -6.70
C HIS A 79 10.91 -9.83 -6.73
N ASN A 80 12.02 -10.03 -7.43
CA ASN A 80 13.18 -9.14 -7.52
C ASN A 80 13.66 -8.97 -8.98
N PHE A 81 12.76 -8.65 -9.90
CA PHE A 81 13.13 -8.44 -11.30
C PHE A 81 14.25 -7.41 -11.44
N ARG A 82 15.29 -7.78 -12.19
CA ARG A 82 16.43 -6.92 -12.52
C ARG A 82 16.58 -6.82 -14.04
N PRO A 83 16.44 -5.62 -14.63
CA PRO A 83 16.55 -5.44 -16.09
C PRO A 83 17.85 -5.97 -16.69
N SER A 84 18.98 -5.89 -15.95
CA SER A 84 20.27 -6.41 -16.39
C SER A 84 20.27 -7.92 -16.66
N TYR A 85 19.39 -8.68 -15.98
CA TYR A 85 19.24 -10.12 -16.24
C TYR A 85 18.59 -10.43 -17.59
N SER A 86 17.77 -9.53 -18.16
CA SER A 86 17.15 -9.72 -19.47
C SER A 86 18.19 -9.78 -20.61
N ASN A 87 19.39 -9.24 -20.38
CA ASN A 87 20.47 -9.25 -21.35
C ASN A 87 21.28 -10.57 -21.36
N ILE A 88 21.06 -11.46 -20.39
CA ILE A 88 21.84 -12.70 -20.25
C ILE A 88 21.69 -13.59 -21.49
N LYS A 89 20.51 -13.67 -22.10
CA LYS A 89 20.29 -14.43 -23.33
C LYS A 89 21.15 -13.92 -24.48
N ASN A 90 21.15 -12.62 -24.71
CA ASN A 90 22.00 -12.00 -25.77
C ASN A 90 23.48 -12.31 -25.53
N PHE A 91 23.89 -12.34 -24.25
CA PHE A 91 25.25 -12.67 -23.87
C PHE A 91 25.55 -14.16 -24.09
N ILE A 92 24.63 -15.09 -23.80
CA ILE A 92 24.76 -16.53 -24.13
C ILE A 92 24.94 -16.71 -25.61
N ASP A 93 24.10 -16.09 -26.42
CA ASP A 93 24.12 -16.18 -27.89
C ASP A 93 25.42 -15.58 -28.48
N TYR A 94 25.85 -14.40 -27.95
CA TYR A 94 27.11 -13.76 -28.40
C TYR A 94 28.36 -14.56 -28.07
N LEU A 95 28.44 -15.16 -26.88
CA LEU A 95 29.57 -15.99 -26.45
C LEU A 95 29.48 -17.45 -26.95
N GLU A 96 28.38 -17.83 -27.61
CA GLU A 96 28.12 -19.17 -28.12
C GLU A 96 28.17 -20.26 -27.02
N ILE A 97 27.76 -19.91 -25.77
CA ILE A 97 27.80 -20.85 -24.66
C ILE A 97 26.71 -21.90 -24.80
N LYS A 98 27.11 -23.17 -24.89
CA LYS A 98 26.22 -24.32 -25.10
C LYS A 98 25.63 -24.90 -23.82
N LYS A 99 26.28 -24.69 -22.67
CA LYS A 99 25.90 -25.29 -21.38
C LYS A 99 25.52 -24.19 -20.40
N VAL A 100 24.24 -24.12 -20.11
CA VAL A 100 23.67 -23.11 -19.20
C VAL A 100 22.91 -23.81 -18.09
N SER A 101 23.14 -23.40 -16.84
CA SER A 101 22.37 -23.84 -15.67
C SER A 101 21.85 -22.64 -14.93
N ALA A 102 20.59 -22.68 -14.54
CA ALA A 102 19.93 -21.64 -13.78
C ALA A 102 19.54 -22.14 -12.39
N PHE A 103 19.84 -21.36 -11.37
CA PHE A 103 19.58 -21.69 -9.97
C PHE A 103 18.73 -20.63 -9.32
N THR A 104 17.77 -21.07 -8.54
CA THR A 104 16.96 -20.18 -7.68
C THR A 104 16.39 -20.95 -6.48
N ALA A 105 16.27 -20.27 -5.34
CA ALA A 105 15.62 -20.83 -4.15
C ALA A 105 14.09 -20.63 -4.14
N THR A 106 13.56 -19.75 -5.01
CA THR A 106 12.17 -19.28 -4.95
C THR A 106 11.60 -19.06 -6.34
N ALA A 107 11.11 -20.14 -6.96
CA ALA A 107 10.43 -20.04 -8.24
C ALA A 107 9.08 -20.75 -8.17
N THR A 108 8.00 -20.05 -8.54
CA THR A 108 6.71 -20.66 -8.82
C THR A 108 6.75 -21.31 -10.20
N PRO A 109 5.81 -22.21 -10.56
CA PRO A 109 5.77 -22.82 -11.88
C PRO A 109 5.83 -21.80 -13.03
N GLU A 110 5.13 -20.67 -12.90
CA GLU A 110 5.12 -19.60 -13.91
C GLU A 110 6.51 -18.95 -14.06
N VAL A 111 7.23 -18.78 -12.93
CA VAL A 111 8.59 -18.23 -12.93
C VAL A 111 9.56 -19.22 -13.57
N VAL A 112 9.41 -20.51 -13.35
CA VAL A 112 10.22 -21.56 -14.01
C VAL A 112 10.05 -21.51 -15.53
N ASP A 113 8.81 -21.39 -16.01
CA ASP A 113 8.54 -21.30 -17.45
C ASP A 113 9.09 -20.03 -18.07
N ASP A 114 9.01 -18.90 -17.36
CA ASP A 114 9.57 -17.64 -17.83
C ASP A 114 11.11 -17.68 -17.86
N ILE A 115 11.77 -18.28 -16.85
CA ILE A 115 13.23 -18.49 -16.88
C ILE A 115 13.67 -19.29 -18.11
N LYS A 116 12.97 -20.39 -18.42
CA LYS A 116 13.26 -21.19 -19.63
C LYS A 116 13.16 -20.37 -20.90
N PHE A 117 12.07 -19.60 -21.02
CA PHE A 117 11.82 -18.74 -22.17
C PHE A 117 12.86 -17.63 -22.30
N GLN A 118 13.11 -16.90 -21.25
CA GLN A 118 14.01 -15.73 -21.23
C GLN A 118 15.48 -16.11 -21.47
N LEU A 119 15.93 -17.29 -20.99
CA LEU A 119 17.28 -17.80 -21.25
C LEU A 119 17.39 -18.58 -22.58
N GLY A 120 16.26 -18.88 -23.24
CA GLY A 120 16.22 -19.64 -24.50
C GLY A 120 16.64 -21.09 -24.30
N LEU A 121 16.35 -21.69 -23.13
CA LEU A 121 16.72 -23.07 -22.82
C LEU A 121 15.79 -24.04 -23.59
N LYS A 122 16.39 -24.92 -24.38
CA LYS A 122 15.68 -25.97 -25.14
C LYS A 122 15.64 -27.25 -24.32
N GLU A 123 14.44 -27.68 -23.95
CA GLU A 123 14.20 -28.92 -23.20
C GLU A 123 15.16 -29.10 -21.99
N PRO A 124 15.24 -28.09 -21.06
CA PRO A 124 16.13 -28.23 -19.91
C PRO A 124 15.63 -29.27 -18.93
N GLU A 125 16.54 -29.97 -18.30
CA GLU A 125 16.21 -30.78 -17.13
C GLU A 125 15.85 -29.86 -15.94
N ILE A 126 14.69 -30.13 -15.34
CA ILE A 126 14.19 -29.34 -14.19
C ILE A 126 14.29 -30.19 -12.94
N ILE A 127 15.09 -29.73 -11.98
CA ILE A 127 15.31 -30.41 -10.71
C ILE A 127 14.72 -29.57 -9.58
N VAL A 128 13.68 -30.06 -8.91
CA VAL A 128 13.07 -29.43 -7.74
C VAL A 128 13.30 -30.36 -6.53
N LYS A 129 14.00 -29.87 -5.51
CA LYS A 129 14.30 -30.64 -4.29
C LYS A 129 13.29 -30.44 -3.15
N GLY A 130 12.23 -29.65 -3.39
CA GLY A 130 11.25 -29.31 -2.38
C GLY A 130 11.61 -28.07 -1.54
N PHE A 131 10.58 -27.47 -0.98
CA PHE A 131 10.68 -26.21 -0.21
C PHE A 131 10.48 -26.44 1.29
N GLU A 132 10.35 -27.67 1.74
CA GLU A 132 10.20 -27.94 3.18
C GLU A 132 11.50 -27.71 3.96
N ARG A 133 11.40 -26.96 5.05
CA ARG A 133 12.49 -26.76 6.02
C ARG A 133 12.10 -27.43 7.34
N LYS A 134 12.50 -28.71 7.48
CA LYS A 134 12.08 -29.56 8.64
C LYS A 134 12.52 -29.06 10.00
N ASN A 135 13.52 -28.21 10.08
CA ASN A 135 14.06 -27.66 11.32
C ASN A 135 13.53 -26.26 11.65
N ILE A 136 12.65 -25.65 10.83
CA ILE A 136 12.12 -24.30 11.10
C ILE A 136 10.65 -24.38 11.53
N SER A 137 10.30 -23.79 12.69
CA SER A 137 8.92 -23.65 13.16
C SER A 137 8.35 -22.29 12.74
N LEU A 138 7.23 -22.27 12.02
CA LEU A 138 6.56 -21.07 11.55
C LEU A 138 5.42 -20.64 12.48
N ASN A 139 5.44 -19.40 12.93
CA ASN A 139 4.47 -18.87 13.87
C ASN A 139 3.99 -17.48 13.44
N VAL A 140 2.69 -17.22 13.52
CA VAL A 140 2.12 -15.90 13.27
C VAL A 140 1.39 -15.41 14.51
N LEU A 141 1.74 -14.20 14.96
CA LEU A 141 1.16 -13.58 16.14
C LEU A 141 0.49 -12.25 15.75
N LEU A 142 -0.77 -12.11 16.08
CA LEU A 142 -1.49 -10.83 15.94
C LEU A 142 -1.16 -9.93 17.13
N SER A 143 -0.50 -8.81 16.91
CA SER A 143 -0.07 -7.94 18.01
C SER A 143 0.07 -6.48 17.62
N ASN A 144 -0.51 -5.60 18.43
CA ASN A 144 -0.26 -4.15 18.36
C ASN A 144 0.97 -3.74 19.19
N ARG A 145 1.46 -4.61 20.10
CA ARG A 145 2.63 -4.36 20.96
C ARG A 145 3.86 -5.08 20.42
N LYS A 146 4.20 -4.86 19.15
CA LYS A 146 5.23 -5.61 18.44
C LYS A 146 6.63 -5.48 19.06
N LYS A 147 7.01 -4.26 19.54
CA LYS A 147 8.33 -4.03 20.17
C LYS A 147 8.51 -4.88 21.44
N GLN A 148 7.50 -4.89 22.31
CA GLN A 148 7.52 -5.73 23.53
C GLN A 148 7.55 -7.22 23.18
N LYS A 149 6.78 -7.61 22.14
CA LYS A 149 6.73 -8.99 21.69
C LYS A 149 8.08 -9.48 21.17
N CYS A 150 8.85 -8.64 20.47
CA CYS A 150 10.22 -8.97 20.08
C CYS A 150 11.11 -9.29 21.28
N VAL A 151 11.05 -8.48 22.35
CA VAL A 151 11.81 -8.73 23.58
C VAL A 151 11.45 -10.09 24.20
N GLU A 152 10.14 -10.40 24.30
CA GLU A 152 9.67 -11.67 24.83
C GLU A 152 10.16 -12.86 24.01
N LEU A 153 10.09 -12.76 22.68
CA LEU A 153 10.52 -13.82 21.77
C LEU A 153 12.02 -14.07 21.83
N ILE A 154 12.83 -13.00 21.87
CA ILE A 154 14.29 -13.13 21.98
C ILE A 154 14.68 -13.79 23.30
N LYS A 155 14.06 -13.36 24.41
CA LYS A 155 14.32 -13.95 25.73
C LYS A 155 13.92 -15.43 25.81
N ARG A 156 12.87 -15.82 25.08
CA ARG A 156 12.34 -17.20 25.10
C ARG A 156 13.06 -18.15 24.16
N PHE A 157 13.36 -17.70 22.93
CA PHE A 157 13.87 -18.55 21.85
C PHE A 157 15.37 -18.37 21.58
N GLY A 158 15.99 -17.35 22.21
CA GLY A 158 17.43 -17.14 22.17
C GLY A 158 17.94 -16.39 20.94
N THR A 159 19.23 -16.44 20.78
CA THR A 159 20.01 -15.78 19.71
C THR A 159 21.00 -16.76 19.09
N PRO A 160 21.60 -16.49 17.92
CA PRO A 160 21.51 -15.26 17.11
C PRO A 160 20.14 -15.05 16.49
N ALA A 161 19.71 -13.76 16.40
CA ALA A 161 18.39 -13.41 15.89
C ALA A 161 18.44 -12.28 14.83
N ILE A 162 17.59 -12.38 13.83
CA ILE A 162 17.35 -11.33 12.83
C ILE A 162 15.93 -10.79 12.99
N ILE A 163 15.77 -9.47 13.01
CA ILE A 163 14.47 -8.80 13.03
C ILE A 163 14.31 -8.02 11.73
N TYR A 164 13.37 -8.45 10.87
CA TYR A 164 13.05 -7.76 9.63
C TYR A 164 11.97 -6.69 9.85
N SER A 165 12.23 -5.50 9.34
CA SER A 165 11.32 -4.36 9.38
C SER A 165 11.06 -3.77 7.99
N SER A 166 9.90 -3.11 7.82
CA SER A 166 9.48 -2.53 6.55
C SER A 166 10.16 -1.21 6.20
N SER A 167 10.86 -0.56 7.14
CA SER A 167 11.52 0.73 6.89
C SER A 167 12.79 0.91 7.71
N ARG A 168 13.69 1.79 7.21
CA ARG A 168 14.94 2.16 7.87
C ARG A 168 14.70 2.63 9.30
N LYS A 169 13.81 3.61 9.47
CA LYS A 169 13.42 4.17 10.76
C LYS A 169 12.94 3.11 11.75
N LYS A 170 12.13 2.15 11.32
CA LYS A 170 11.68 1.06 12.20
C LYS A 170 12.80 0.10 12.58
N ALA A 171 13.79 -0.13 11.71
CA ALA A 171 14.98 -0.92 12.05
C ALA A 171 15.80 -0.24 13.14
N GLU A 172 16.01 1.06 13.03
CA GLU A 172 16.69 1.88 14.04
C GLU A 172 15.90 1.87 15.36
N GLU A 173 14.61 2.20 15.34
CA GLU A 173 13.74 2.26 16.52
C GLU A 173 13.65 0.93 17.30
N ILE A 174 13.62 -0.22 16.62
CA ILE A 174 13.57 -1.51 17.31
C ILE A 174 14.95 -1.86 17.89
N SER A 175 16.05 -1.51 17.22
CA SER A 175 17.40 -1.68 17.74
C SER A 175 17.61 -0.87 19.03
N GLU A 176 17.25 0.42 19.03
CA GLU A 176 17.29 1.28 20.21
C GLU A 176 16.44 0.71 21.36
N HIS A 177 15.21 0.26 21.03
CA HIS A 177 14.34 -0.33 22.05
C HIS A 177 14.95 -1.58 22.71
N LEU A 178 15.60 -2.45 21.92
CA LEU A 178 16.25 -3.65 22.44
C LEU A 178 17.47 -3.33 23.31
N ILE A 179 18.27 -2.33 22.91
CA ILE A 179 19.41 -1.86 23.72
C ILE A 179 18.92 -1.33 25.08
N LEU A 180 17.83 -0.55 25.10
CA LEU A 180 17.21 -0.10 26.36
C LEU A 180 16.72 -1.27 27.24
N GLN A 181 16.36 -2.39 26.63
CA GLN A 181 15.99 -3.64 27.34
C GLN A 181 17.18 -4.53 27.67
N LYS A 182 18.41 -4.01 27.55
CA LYS A 182 19.69 -4.71 27.80
C LYS A 182 19.93 -5.91 26.87
N ILE A 183 19.40 -5.87 25.66
CA ILE A 183 19.66 -6.84 24.59
C ILE A 183 20.56 -6.15 23.57
N PRO A 184 21.85 -6.55 23.43
CA PRO A 184 22.74 -5.97 22.45
C PRO A 184 22.21 -6.19 21.03
N CYS A 185 21.97 -5.10 20.31
CA CYS A 185 21.40 -5.11 18.97
C CYS A 185 22.09 -4.06 18.11
N VAL A 186 22.20 -4.34 16.82
CA VAL A 186 22.68 -3.39 15.81
C VAL A 186 21.65 -3.31 14.69
N TYR A 187 21.57 -2.19 13.98
CA TYR A 187 20.67 -2.05 12.85
C TYR A 187 21.41 -2.04 11.50
N TYR A 188 20.71 -2.47 10.44
CA TYR A 188 21.24 -2.55 9.07
C TYR A 188 20.20 -2.17 8.03
N HIS A 189 20.54 -1.23 7.15
CA HIS A 189 19.70 -0.85 6.02
C HIS A 189 20.51 -0.18 4.90
N ALA A 190 19.95 -0.07 3.69
CA ALA A 190 20.63 0.49 2.53
C ALA A 190 21.00 1.98 2.65
N GLY A 191 20.50 2.70 3.66
CA GLY A 191 20.87 4.09 3.93
C GLY A 191 22.18 4.27 4.68
N LEU A 192 22.76 3.19 5.23
CA LEU A 192 24.09 3.24 5.86
C LEU A 192 25.19 3.35 4.80
N PRO A 193 26.31 4.05 5.11
CA PRO A 193 27.51 4.04 4.26
C PRO A 193 28.01 2.62 4.00
N ALA A 194 28.64 2.38 2.85
CA ALA A 194 29.10 1.04 2.44
C ALA A 194 30.07 0.40 3.46
N GLU A 195 31.00 1.18 4.00
CA GLU A 195 31.95 0.77 5.03
C GLU A 195 31.24 0.33 6.33
N GLU A 196 30.25 1.12 6.76
CA GLU A 196 29.48 0.81 7.96
C GLU A 196 28.62 -0.44 7.76
N ARG A 197 27.99 -0.60 6.59
CA ARG A 197 27.27 -1.83 6.26
C ARG A 197 28.17 -3.06 6.36
N ARG A 198 29.39 -2.98 5.82
CA ARG A 198 30.36 -4.07 5.89
C ARG A 198 30.73 -4.38 7.34
N ARG A 199 31.06 -3.37 8.13
CA ARG A 199 31.42 -3.53 9.54
C ARG A 199 30.30 -4.17 10.36
N VAL A 200 29.06 -3.67 10.20
CA VAL A 200 27.89 -4.19 10.92
C VAL A 200 27.61 -5.65 10.55
N GLN A 201 27.74 -5.99 9.29
CA GLN A 201 27.59 -7.37 8.81
C GLN A 201 28.67 -8.30 9.40
N GLU A 202 29.93 -7.92 9.36
CA GLU A 202 31.04 -8.67 9.92
C GLU A 202 30.89 -8.83 11.43
N ASP A 203 30.55 -7.77 12.15
CA ASP A 203 30.32 -7.78 13.60
C ASP A 203 29.19 -8.77 14.01
N PHE A 204 28.10 -8.83 13.22
CA PHE A 204 27.02 -9.79 13.45
C PHE A 204 27.44 -11.23 13.13
N ILE A 205 28.12 -11.47 12.00
CA ILE A 205 28.61 -12.79 11.61
C ILE A 205 29.54 -13.34 12.65
N ASN A 206 30.49 -12.53 13.16
CA ASN A 206 31.46 -12.89 14.19
C ASN A 206 30.88 -12.99 15.61
N GLY A 207 29.55 -12.71 15.78
CA GLY A 207 28.86 -12.88 17.07
C GLY A 207 29.06 -11.74 18.06
N LYS A 208 29.62 -10.60 17.66
CA LYS A 208 29.78 -9.42 18.52
C LYS A 208 28.40 -8.85 18.90
N TYR A 209 27.43 -8.89 18.00
CA TYR A 209 26.05 -8.56 18.26
C TYR A 209 25.19 -9.82 18.11
N PRO A 210 24.44 -10.22 19.14
CA PRO A 210 23.57 -11.40 19.09
C PRO A 210 22.28 -11.13 18.29
N VAL A 211 21.91 -9.87 18.09
CA VAL A 211 20.68 -9.47 17.37
C VAL A 211 20.99 -8.40 16.34
N ILE A 212 20.40 -8.55 15.15
CA ILE A 212 20.42 -7.53 14.12
C ILE A 212 18.99 -7.15 13.70
N ALA A 213 18.69 -5.84 13.69
CA ALA A 213 17.44 -5.30 13.20
C ALA A 213 17.66 -4.73 11.80
N ALA A 214 16.94 -5.24 10.79
CA ALA A 214 17.28 -4.91 9.42
C ALA A 214 16.04 -4.71 8.52
N THR A 215 16.25 -4.00 7.41
CA THR A 215 15.33 -4.06 6.27
C THR A 215 15.72 -5.26 5.37
N ASN A 216 14.93 -5.53 4.31
CA ASN A 216 15.23 -6.55 3.30
C ASN A 216 16.61 -6.36 2.61
N ALA A 217 17.27 -5.21 2.80
CA ALA A 217 18.65 -4.99 2.34
C ALA A 217 19.68 -5.90 3.04
N PHE A 218 19.35 -6.41 4.23
CA PHE A 218 20.14 -7.41 4.93
C PHE A 218 19.68 -8.80 4.51
N GLY A 219 20.32 -9.36 3.52
CA GLY A 219 19.83 -10.62 3.01
C GLY A 219 20.77 -11.34 2.08
N MET A 220 20.95 -10.89 0.86
CA MET A 220 21.78 -11.59 -0.12
C MET A 220 23.24 -11.72 0.35
N GLY A 221 23.75 -12.94 0.37
CA GLY A 221 25.16 -13.21 0.72
C GLY A 221 25.46 -13.40 2.21
N ILE A 222 24.48 -13.45 3.11
CA ILE A 222 24.73 -13.74 4.52
C ILE A 222 24.81 -15.25 4.71
N ASP A 223 25.97 -15.70 5.14
CA ASP A 223 26.25 -17.12 5.41
C ASP A 223 26.59 -17.36 6.89
N LYS A 224 25.60 -17.04 7.79
CA LYS A 224 25.64 -17.41 9.19
C LYS A 224 24.73 -18.60 9.41
N SER A 225 25.28 -19.76 9.73
CA SER A 225 24.54 -21.03 9.78
C SER A 225 23.67 -21.18 11.03
N ASP A 226 24.07 -20.57 12.14
CA ASP A 226 23.52 -20.77 13.49
C ASP A 226 22.40 -19.79 13.90
N ILE A 227 21.71 -19.17 12.97
CA ILE A 227 20.59 -18.25 13.28
C ILE A 227 19.44 -19.05 13.87
N ARG A 228 19.07 -18.75 15.12
CA ARG A 228 18.00 -19.46 15.87
C ARG A 228 16.63 -18.83 15.70
N LEU A 229 16.58 -17.51 15.50
CA LEU A 229 15.31 -16.77 15.53
C LEU A 229 15.24 -15.73 14.42
N ILE A 230 14.13 -15.77 13.68
CA ILE A 230 13.78 -14.70 12.73
C ILE A 230 12.43 -14.11 13.14
N ILE A 231 12.39 -12.78 13.26
CA ILE A 231 11.18 -12.05 13.59
C ILE A 231 10.86 -11.06 12.45
N HIS A 232 9.69 -11.20 11.85
CA HIS A 232 9.16 -10.17 10.96
C HIS A 232 8.31 -9.19 11.77
N LEU A 233 8.80 -7.98 11.94
CA LEU A 233 8.10 -6.90 12.64
C LEU A 233 6.88 -6.39 11.84
N ASN A 234 6.91 -6.57 10.52
CA ASN A 234 5.84 -6.24 9.60
C ASN A 234 5.65 -7.38 8.61
N THR A 235 4.42 -7.54 8.12
CA THR A 235 4.12 -8.54 7.09
C THR A 235 4.88 -8.23 5.80
N PRO A 236 5.66 -9.16 5.25
CA PRO A 236 6.32 -9.03 3.96
C PRO A 236 5.32 -8.83 2.81
N GLY A 237 5.80 -8.31 1.69
CA GLY A 237 4.95 -8.05 0.51
C GLY A 237 4.58 -9.31 -0.27
N SER A 238 5.29 -10.44 -0.07
CA SER A 238 5.05 -11.69 -0.77
C SER A 238 5.57 -12.91 0.01
N ILE A 239 5.09 -14.08 -0.35
CA ILE A 239 5.55 -15.37 0.20
C ILE A 239 7.01 -15.64 -0.17
N GLU A 240 7.46 -15.26 -1.36
CA GLU A 240 8.85 -15.45 -1.80
C GLU A 240 9.81 -14.67 -0.90
N ASN A 241 9.52 -13.38 -0.62
CA ASN A 241 10.35 -12.59 0.29
C ASN A 241 10.36 -13.21 1.69
N TYR A 242 9.19 -13.57 2.20
CA TYR A 242 9.08 -14.24 3.50
C TYR A 242 9.89 -15.52 3.54
N TYR A 243 9.77 -16.38 2.52
CA TYR A 243 10.47 -17.67 2.45
C TYR A 243 11.99 -17.50 2.36
N GLN A 244 12.50 -16.57 1.53
CA GLN A 244 13.92 -16.24 1.47
C GLN A 244 14.48 -15.74 2.80
N GLU A 245 13.70 -14.92 3.53
CA GLU A 245 14.11 -14.35 4.80
C GLU A 245 14.14 -15.42 5.90
N ILE A 246 13.09 -16.25 6.04
CA ILE A 246 13.07 -17.34 7.02
C ILE A 246 14.08 -18.45 6.70
N GLY A 247 14.41 -18.66 5.42
CA GLY A 247 15.38 -19.63 4.95
C GLY A 247 16.81 -19.40 5.46
N ARG A 248 17.07 -18.27 6.13
CA ARG A 248 18.36 -17.97 6.79
C ARG A 248 18.51 -18.65 8.15
N ALA A 249 17.38 -19.03 8.78
CA ALA A 249 17.40 -19.73 10.05
C ALA A 249 17.86 -21.17 9.90
N GLY A 250 18.63 -21.67 10.89
CA GLY A 250 18.98 -23.05 11.03
C GLY A 250 19.62 -23.70 9.81
N ARG A 251 20.57 -23.05 9.16
CA ARG A 251 21.30 -23.65 8.03
C ARG A 251 22.21 -24.82 8.48
N ASP A 252 22.54 -24.86 9.77
CA ASP A 252 23.23 -25.95 10.42
C ASP A 252 22.34 -27.18 10.70
N GLY A 253 21.05 -27.11 10.40
CA GLY A 253 20.07 -28.18 10.64
C GLY A 253 19.43 -28.15 12.02
N GLU A 254 19.88 -27.32 12.94
CA GLU A 254 19.34 -27.19 14.29
C GLU A 254 17.98 -26.48 14.31
N GLU A 255 17.19 -26.77 15.34
CA GLU A 255 15.86 -26.20 15.51
C GLU A 255 15.90 -24.67 15.55
N SER A 256 15.02 -24.07 14.80
CA SER A 256 14.97 -22.61 14.63
C SER A 256 13.53 -22.14 14.47
N PHE A 257 13.29 -20.86 14.80
CA PHE A 257 11.97 -20.31 14.89
C PHE A 257 11.80 -19.08 14.00
N ALA A 258 10.68 -19.00 13.29
CA ALA A 258 10.29 -17.83 12.52
C ALA A 258 8.95 -17.30 13.05
N PHE A 259 8.93 -16.05 13.49
CA PHE A 259 7.75 -15.35 13.96
C PHE A 259 7.38 -14.20 13.06
N LEU A 260 6.15 -14.16 12.62
CA LEU A 260 5.57 -13.02 11.91
C LEU A 260 4.62 -12.27 12.85
N LEU A 261 4.94 -11.02 13.16
CA LEU A 261 4.10 -10.13 13.95
C LEU A 261 3.21 -9.29 13.02
N HIS A 262 1.93 -9.62 12.98
CA HIS A 262 0.98 -8.94 12.10
C HIS A 262 0.06 -7.97 12.86
N ASN A 263 -0.26 -6.84 12.23
CA ASN A 263 -1.39 -5.98 12.58
C ASN A 263 -1.92 -5.26 11.31
N ASP A 264 -3.04 -4.55 11.47
CA ASP A 264 -3.73 -3.86 10.36
C ASP A 264 -2.89 -2.82 9.63
N ASP A 265 -1.95 -2.20 10.33
CA ASP A 265 -1.10 -1.19 9.74
C ASP A 265 -0.12 -1.79 8.73
N ASP A 266 0.19 -3.09 8.84
CA ASP A 266 1.05 -3.77 7.86
C ASP A 266 0.41 -3.79 6.46
N ILE A 267 -0.91 -4.01 6.39
CA ILE A 267 -1.64 -3.99 5.11
C ILE A 267 -1.58 -2.59 4.48
N LYS A 268 -1.73 -1.53 5.30
CA LYS A 268 -1.62 -0.14 4.83
C LYS A 268 -0.22 0.15 4.29
N ILE A 269 0.82 -0.33 4.99
CA ILE A 269 2.22 -0.17 4.58
C ILE A 269 2.46 -0.88 3.24
N GLN A 270 2.01 -2.12 3.07
CA GLN A 270 2.20 -2.84 1.81
C GLN A 270 1.41 -2.20 0.66
N ASN A 271 0.18 -1.80 0.90
CA ASN A 271 -0.62 -1.07 -0.08
C ASN A 271 0.04 0.26 -0.49
N TYR A 272 0.66 0.96 0.46
CA TYR A 272 1.44 2.16 0.17
C TYR A 272 2.62 1.85 -0.75
N PHE A 273 3.42 0.79 -0.50
CA PHE A 273 4.54 0.40 -1.36
C PHE A 273 4.06 -0.01 -2.76
N ILE A 274 2.98 -0.77 -2.86
CA ILE A 274 2.39 -1.16 -4.15
C ILE A 274 1.94 0.08 -4.94
N SER A 275 1.28 1.04 -4.29
CA SER A 275 0.88 2.30 -4.93
C SER A 275 2.07 3.16 -5.33
N ALA A 276 3.08 3.25 -4.48
CA ALA A 276 4.28 4.02 -4.76
C ALA A 276 5.09 3.46 -5.94
N SER A 277 5.04 2.14 -6.14
CA SER A 277 5.70 1.48 -7.27
C SER A 277 4.91 1.56 -8.58
N ASN A 278 3.61 1.88 -8.53
CA ASN A 278 2.71 1.89 -9.67
C ASN A 278 1.91 3.20 -9.75
N PRO A 279 2.56 4.31 -10.15
CA PRO A 279 1.91 5.61 -10.30
C PRO A 279 0.79 5.55 -11.35
N ASP A 280 -0.30 6.26 -11.11
CA ASP A 280 -1.40 6.35 -12.07
C ASP A 280 -1.07 7.30 -13.24
N LYS A 281 -1.86 7.18 -14.33
CA LYS A 281 -1.68 8.00 -15.54
C LYS A 281 -1.62 9.50 -15.24
N LYS A 282 -2.52 10.00 -14.38
CA LYS A 282 -2.59 11.43 -14.04
C LYS A 282 -1.33 11.90 -13.32
N LEU A 283 -0.80 11.08 -12.44
CA LEU A 283 0.45 11.39 -11.74
C LEU A 283 1.65 11.41 -12.68
N LEU A 284 1.76 10.42 -13.58
CA LEU A 284 2.82 10.39 -14.59
C LEU A 284 2.80 11.64 -15.48
N GLN A 285 1.61 12.04 -15.93
CA GLN A 285 1.41 13.26 -16.70
C GLN A 285 1.79 14.52 -15.91
N SER A 286 1.38 14.60 -14.64
CA SER A 286 1.70 15.73 -13.77
C SER A 286 3.20 15.84 -13.47
N VAL A 287 3.86 14.71 -13.19
CA VAL A 287 5.31 14.66 -12.96
C VAL A 287 6.07 15.08 -14.23
N TYR A 288 5.69 14.56 -15.40
CA TYR A 288 6.32 14.92 -16.66
C TYR A 288 6.19 16.42 -16.96
N ASN A 289 4.98 16.98 -16.84
CA ASN A 289 4.76 18.41 -17.03
C ASN A 289 5.57 19.23 -16.03
N ALA A 290 5.53 18.89 -14.74
CA ALA A 290 6.24 19.61 -13.70
C ALA A 290 7.77 19.63 -13.93
N VAL A 291 8.33 18.53 -14.39
CA VAL A 291 9.74 18.42 -14.75
C VAL A 291 10.07 19.32 -15.93
N CYS A 292 9.27 19.29 -17.00
CA CYS A 292 9.46 20.13 -18.18
C CYS A 292 9.27 21.62 -17.86
N ASP A 293 8.29 21.97 -17.00
CA ASP A 293 8.03 23.33 -16.59
C ASP A 293 9.16 23.88 -15.71
N TYR A 294 9.70 23.03 -14.79
CA TYR A 294 10.86 23.39 -13.98
C TYR A 294 12.09 23.66 -14.84
N GLY A 295 12.30 22.83 -15.87
CA GLY A 295 13.36 23.01 -16.89
C GLY A 295 13.06 24.13 -17.90
N ARG A 296 11.89 24.79 -17.84
CA ARG A 296 11.44 25.82 -18.79
C ARG A 296 11.48 25.38 -20.26
N ILE A 297 11.17 24.11 -20.52
CA ILE A 297 11.20 23.52 -21.87
C ILE A 297 9.82 23.70 -22.50
N ALA A 298 9.76 24.35 -23.67
CA ALA A 298 8.52 24.46 -24.44
C ALA A 298 8.17 23.14 -25.15
N VAL A 299 6.89 22.93 -25.46
CA VAL A 299 6.43 21.78 -26.27
C VAL A 299 7.13 21.79 -27.64
N GLY A 300 7.67 20.65 -28.03
CA GLY A 300 8.46 20.49 -29.25
C GLY A 300 9.96 20.67 -29.07
N ASN A 301 10.43 21.19 -27.93
CA ASN A 301 11.86 21.40 -27.64
C ASN A 301 12.43 20.29 -26.76
N ILE A 302 13.75 20.16 -26.74
CA ILE A 302 14.51 19.24 -25.89
C ILE A 302 15.32 20.03 -24.86
N SER A 303 15.76 19.40 -23.78
CA SER A 303 16.62 20.05 -22.80
C SER A 303 18.07 20.13 -23.30
N ASP A 304 18.65 21.36 -23.25
CA ASP A 304 20.06 21.59 -23.58
C ASP A 304 20.99 21.33 -22.38
N SER A 305 20.42 21.20 -21.17
CA SER A 305 21.15 20.99 -19.92
C SER A 305 20.41 20.06 -18.98
N PRO A 306 21.10 19.42 -18.01
CA PRO A 306 20.48 18.62 -16.98
C PRO A 306 19.47 19.43 -16.15
N ILE A 307 18.32 18.83 -15.88
CA ILE A 307 17.24 19.40 -15.07
C ILE A 307 17.32 18.80 -13.66
N PRO A 308 17.51 19.60 -12.61
CA PRO A 308 17.48 19.11 -11.24
C PRO A 308 16.06 18.65 -10.85
N VAL A 309 15.95 17.52 -10.17
CA VAL A 309 14.68 16.98 -9.69
C VAL A 309 14.29 17.67 -8.38
N ASN A 310 13.38 18.64 -8.45
CA ASN A 310 12.85 19.34 -7.28
C ASN A 310 11.51 18.76 -6.86
N ILE A 311 11.51 17.99 -5.77
CA ILE A 311 10.31 17.27 -5.29
C ILE A 311 9.21 18.22 -4.80
N ASP A 312 9.59 19.35 -4.20
CA ASP A 312 8.63 20.33 -3.64
C ASP A 312 7.88 21.03 -4.78
N PHE A 313 8.61 21.44 -5.83
CA PHE A 313 8.01 22.02 -7.03
C PHE A 313 7.08 21.01 -7.73
N ILE A 314 7.53 19.78 -7.90
CA ILE A 314 6.74 18.72 -8.56
C ILE A 314 5.48 18.40 -7.75
N SER A 315 5.57 18.35 -6.42
CA SER A 315 4.42 18.12 -5.53
C SER A 315 3.40 19.28 -5.62
N ALA A 316 3.89 20.51 -5.63
CA ALA A 316 3.04 21.71 -5.78
C ALA A 316 2.34 21.75 -7.14
N ALA A 317 3.07 21.48 -8.23
CA ALA A 317 2.52 21.43 -9.59
C ALA A 317 1.49 20.30 -9.77
N ALA A 318 1.72 19.14 -9.16
CA ALA A 318 0.80 18.01 -9.19
C ALA A 318 -0.40 18.18 -8.25
N LYS A 319 -0.43 19.22 -7.40
CA LYS A 319 -1.45 19.45 -6.35
C LYS A 319 -1.67 18.22 -5.46
N ARG A 320 -0.60 17.49 -5.20
CA ARG A 320 -0.59 16.23 -4.46
C ARG A 320 0.77 16.05 -3.79
N GLU A 321 0.77 15.60 -2.55
CA GLU A 321 2.01 15.22 -1.87
C GLU A 321 2.68 14.03 -2.60
N ILE A 322 3.90 14.24 -3.07
CA ILE A 322 4.71 13.24 -3.77
C ILE A 322 5.93 12.95 -2.91
N ASN A 323 6.06 11.71 -2.46
CA ASN A 323 7.26 11.28 -1.76
C ASN A 323 8.35 10.80 -2.74
N ARG A 324 9.60 10.69 -2.24
CA ARG A 324 10.75 10.28 -3.08
C ARG A 324 10.55 8.94 -3.79
N GLY A 325 9.92 7.96 -3.14
CA GLY A 325 9.71 6.64 -3.74
C GLY A 325 8.75 6.68 -4.93
N LEU A 326 7.64 7.40 -4.78
CA LEU A 326 6.66 7.59 -5.85
C LEU A 326 7.24 8.38 -7.03
N LEU A 327 8.01 9.44 -6.73
CA LEU A 327 8.70 10.22 -7.76
C LEU A 327 9.72 9.38 -8.52
N HIS A 328 10.56 8.61 -7.80
CA HIS A 328 11.53 7.71 -8.41
C HIS A 328 10.85 6.69 -9.35
N SER A 329 9.73 6.10 -8.92
CA SER A 329 8.96 5.16 -9.76
C SER A 329 8.38 5.84 -11.01
N ALA A 330 7.86 7.08 -10.86
CA ALA A 330 7.34 7.83 -11.99
C ALA A 330 8.44 8.17 -13.00
N LEU A 331 9.60 8.64 -12.54
CA LEU A 331 10.75 8.95 -13.40
C LEU A 331 11.28 7.69 -14.10
N LYS A 332 11.35 6.55 -13.40
CA LYS A 332 11.77 5.28 -14.01
C LYS A 332 10.83 4.81 -15.13
N ILE A 333 9.51 5.00 -14.96
CA ILE A 333 8.53 4.66 -16.01
C ILE A 333 8.66 5.60 -17.21
N LEU A 334 8.85 6.90 -16.98
CA LEU A 334 9.08 7.88 -18.04
C LEU A 334 10.40 7.63 -18.78
N GLU A 335 11.44 7.20 -18.07
CA GLU A 335 12.71 6.76 -18.65
C GLU A 335 12.54 5.52 -19.51
N GLY A 336 11.84 4.49 -19.01
CA GLY A 336 11.50 3.29 -19.79
C GLY A 336 10.65 3.58 -21.02
N GLY A 337 9.85 4.65 -20.99
CA GLY A 337 9.11 5.17 -22.14
C GLY A 337 9.92 6.00 -23.12
N GLY A 338 11.22 6.26 -22.86
CA GLY A 338 12.11 7.02 -23.74
C GLY A 338 11.88 8.53 -23.72
N TYR A 339 11.24 9.09 -22.68
CA TYR A 339 10.99 10.53 -22.59
C TYR A 339 12.07 11.29 -21.86
N LEU A 340 12.71 10.64 -20.88
CA LEU A 340 13.80 11.24 -20.11
C LEU A 340 14.85 10.16 -19.78
N LYS A 341 16.02 10.61 -19.35
CA LYS A 341 17.09 9.76 -18.83
C LYS A 341 17.58 10.35 -17.51
N LYS A 342 17.67 9.49 -16.51
CA LYS A 342 18.28 9.84 -15.24
C LYS A 342 19.80 9.86 -15.41
N LEU A 343 20.43 10.95 -14.97
CA LEU A 343 21.88 11.04 -14.94
C LEU A 343 22.37 10.51 -13.60
N SER A 344 23.45 9.73 -13.61
CA SER A 344 24.20 9.42 -12.39
C SER A 344 24.63 10.72 -11.71
N GLU A 345 24.64 10.74 -10.38
CA GLU A 345 25.10 11.88 -9.59
C GLU A 345 26.48 12.36 -10.13
N LEU A 346 26.45 13.35 -11.00
CA LEU A 346 27.61 14.15 -11.30
C LEU A 346 27.75 15.08 -10.12
N GLU A 347 28.74 14.87 -9.27
CA GLU A 347 29.20 15.88 -8.32
C GLU A 347 29.79 17.04 -9.16
N SER A 348 28.93 17.90 -9.68
CA SER A 348 29.38 19.18 -10.19
C SER A 348 29.57 20.10 -8.99
N LYS A 349 30.80 20.54 -8.77
CA LYS A 349 31.07 21.61 -7.81
C LYS A 349 30.43 22.90 -8.29
N GLU A 350 30.09 23.75 -7.34
CA GLU A 350 29.72 25.13 -7.67
C GLU A 350 30.84 25.79 -8.44
N SER A 351 30.50 26.59 -9.44
CA SER A 351 31.50 27.38 -10.17
C SER A 351 31.00 28.77 -10.53
N ILE A 352 31.93 29.72 -10.55
CA ILE A 352 31.72 31.05 -11.07
C ILE A 352 32.71 31.35 -12.21
N LYS A 353 32.22 32.11 -13.18
CA LYS A 353 33.04 32.68 -14.23
C LYS A 353 32.70 34.17 -14.34
N VAL A 354 33.68 35.02 -14.16
CA VAL A 354 33.46 36.48 -14.34
C VAL A 354 33.33 36.81 -15.81
N LEU A 355 32.26 37.52 -16.18
CA LEU A 355 31.92 37.87 -17.56
C LEU A 355 32.40 39.27 -17.96
N VAL A 356 32.84 40.07 -16.98
CA VAL A 356 33.26 41.47 -17.17
C VAL A 356 34.75 41.62 -16.90
N ASP A 357 35.36 42.68 -17.47
CA ASP A 357 36.74 42.99 -17.21
C ASP A 357 36.95 43.69 -15.86
N LYS A 358 38.22 43.89 -15.49
CA LYS A 358 38.61 44.54 -14.23
C LYS A 358 38.11 45.98 -14.08
N THR A 359 37.89 46.68 -15.17
CA THR A 359 37.46 48.09 -15.17
C THR A 359 35.98 48.19 -14.86
N HIS A 360 35.17 47.39 -15.55
CA HIS A 360 33.73 47.27 -15.27
C HIS A 360 33.44 46.74 -13.87
N LEU A 361 34.24 45.78 -13.35
CA LEU A 361 34.09 45.31 -12.00
C LEU A 361 34.38 46.40 -10.95
N ARG A 362 35.39 47.26 -11.18
CA ARG A 362 35.69 48.42 -10.30
C ARG A 362 34.59 49.47 -10.35
N GLU A 363 34.02 49.74 -11.54
CA GLU A 363 32.88 50.65 -11.70
C GLU A 363 31.64 50.11 -10.99
N PHE A 364 31.37 48.80 -11.07
CA PHE A 364 30.28 48.15 -10.35
C PHE A 364 30.43 48.37 -8.84
N ILE A 365 31.60 48.14 -8.27
CA ILE A 365 31.83 48.32 -6.83
C ILE A 365 31.59 49.79 -6.40
N LYS A 366 31.98 50.77 -7.22
CA LYS A 366 31.87 52.20 -6.90
C LYS A 366 30.48 52.78 -7.13
N ASN A 367 29.82 52.43 -8.23
CA ASN A 367 28.69 53.19 -8.75
C ASN A 367 27.38 52.38 -8.81
N SER A 368 27.43 51.07 -8.58
CA SER A 368 26.20 50.21 -8.67
C SER A 368 25.24 50.52 -7.51
N PRO A 369 23.92 50.45 -7.75
CA PRO A 369 22.90 50.53 -6.70
C PRO A 369 22.78 49.19 -5.93
N ALA A 370 23.60 48.17 -6.22
CA ALA A 370 23.62 46.90 -5.52
C ALA A 370 23.91 47.07 -4.02
N SER A 371 23.40 46.13 -3.20
CA SER A 371 23.61 46.18 -1.74
C SER A 371 25.10 46.08 -1.38
N ASP A 372 25.50 46.67 -0.25
CA ASP A 372 26.87 46.60 0.23
C ASP A 372 27.36 45.17 0.44
N ALA A 373 26.47 44.26 0.79
CA ALA A 373 26.77 42.85 0.93
C ALA A 373 27.24 42.20 -0.39
N VAL A 374 26.59 42.51 -1.52
CA VAL A 374 26.99 42.02 -2.86
C VAL A 374 28.33 42.59 -3.29
N LYS A 375 28.56 43.88 -2.99
CA LYS A 375 29.85 44.55 -3.30
C LYS A 375 30.99 43.95 -2.45
N ASP A 376 30.73 43.67 -1.17
CA ASP A 376 31.70 43.02 -0.25
C ASP A 376 32.05 41.61 -0.71
N LEU A 377 31.08 40.86 -1.19
CA LEU A 377 31.32 39.54 -1.79
C LEU A 377 32.26 39.63 -2.99
N VAL A 378 32.05 40.58 -3.89
CA VAL A 378 32.95 40.78 -5.05
C VAL A 378 34.36 41.12 -4.58
N LEU A 379 34.52 41.96 -3.57
CA LEU A 379 35.82 42.29 -3.00
C LEU A 379 36.51 41.08 -2.37
N LYS A 380 35.78 40.25 -1.63
CA LYS A 380 36.29 39.00 -1.05
C LYS A 380 36.75 38.02 -2.16
N LEU A 381 35.98 37.85 -3.23
CA LEU A 381 36.38 37.03 -4.38
C LEU A 381 37.65 37.53 -5.07
N VAL A 382 37.74 38.85 -5.31
CA VAL A 382 38.95 39.43 -5.90
C VAL A 382 40.19 39.26 -5.01
N ARG A 383 40.02 39.33 -3.69
CA ARG A 383 41.13 39.11 -2.75
C ARG A 383 41.58 37.65 -2.72
N GLU A 384 40.67 36.74 -2.79
CA GLU A 384 40.98 35.30 -2.66
C GLU A 384 41.55 34.74 -3.97
N TYR A 385 40.92 35.04 -5.12
CA TYR A 385 41.25 34.41 -6.38
C TYR A 385 42.15 35.29 -7.28
N GLY A 386 42.26 36.57 -6.98
CA GLY A 386 43.17 37.48 -7.67
C GLY A 386 42.96 37.52 -9.19
N ALA A 387 44.05 37.32 -9.95
CA ALA A 387 44.02 37.28 -11.41
C ALA A 387 43.29 36.06 -11.97
N ASN A 388 43.26 34.96 -11.24
CA ASN A 388 42.58 33.75 -11.65
C ASN A 388 41.06 33.92 -11.81
N LEU A 389 40.50 34.91 -11.09
CA LEU A 389 39.07 35.25 -11.21
C LEU A 389 38.65 35.63 -12.64
N PHE A 390 39.59 36.12 -13.45
CA PHE A 390 39.34 36.56 -14.84
C PHE A 390 39.88 35.60 -15.90
N SER A 391 40.54 34.52 -15.51
CA SER A 391 41.17 33.57 -16.43
C SER A 391 40.29 32.39 -16.84
N GLY A 392 39.19 32.16 -16.15
CA GLY A 392 38.31 31.05 -16.47
C GLY A 392 37.24 30.79 -15.40
N SER A 393 36.65 29.64 -15.42
CA SER A 393 35.69 29.23 -14.39
C SER A 393 36.43 28.74 -13.14
N ILE A 394 36.01 29.19 -11.97
CA ILE A 394 36.54 28.77 -10.67
C ILE A 394 35.55 27.85 -9.99
N GLU A 395 35.98 26.64 -9.68
CA GLU A 395 35.20 25.67 -8.88
C GLU A 395 35.45 25.90 -7.40
N PHE A 396 34.39 25.85 -6.59
CA PHE A 396 34.44 25.98 -5.14
C PHE A 396 33.35 25.15 -4.46
N SER A 397 33.35 25.08 -3.14
CA SER A 397 32.25 24.54 -2.35
C SER A 397 31.58 25.71 -1.61
N LEU A 398 30.26 25.87 -1.83
CA LEU A 398 29.48 26.96 -1.22
C LEU A 398 29.58 26.93 0.32
N SER A 399 29.56 25.72 0.92
CA SER A 399 29.69 25.56 2.37
C SER A 399 31.08 25.97 2.91
N LYS A 400 32.17 25.69 2.17
CA LYS A 400 33.50 26.10 2.53
C LYS A 400 33.67 27.62 2.39
N LEU A 401 33.13 28.18 1.30
CA LEU A 401 33.19 29.62 1.05
C LEU A 401 32.36 30.40 2.09
N SER A 402 31.19 29.88 2.45
CA SER A 402 30.33 30.38 3.54
C SER A 402 31.09 30.48 4.86
N ALA A 403 31.78 29.42 5.24
CA ALA A 403 32.61 29.37 6.45
C ALA A 403 33.80 30.36 6.38
N SER A 404 34.47 30.49 5.21
CA SER A 404 35.60 31.42 5.01
C SER A 404 35.19 32.88 5.07
N TYR A 405 34.00 33.21 4.55
CA TYR A 405 33.52 34.59 4.44
C TYR A 405 32.61 35.00 5.60
N ASP A 406 32.30 34.11 6.50
CA ASP A 406 31.35 34.31 7.60
C ASP A 406 30.00 34.85 7.08
N ILE A 407 29.51 34.22 6.02
CA ILE A 407 28.23 34.51 5.37
C ILE A 407 27.40 33.25 5.36
N ASP A 408 26.13 33.30 5.79
CA ASP A 408 25.21 32.20 5.70
C ASP A 408 25.09 31.64 4.26
N VAL A 409 25.06 30.31 4.13
CA VAL A 409 25.04 29.59 2.83
C VAL A 409 23.91 30.09 1.91
N ARG A 410 22.75 30.36 2.46
CA ARG A 410 21.57 30.85 1.72
C ARG A 410 21.79 32.28 1.21
N SER A 411 22.30 33.17 2.09
CA SER A 411 22.64 34.54 1.73
C SER A 411 23.72 34.60 0.68
N LEU A 412 24.72 33.72 0.75
CA LEU A 412 25.79 33.62 -0.22
C LEU A 412 25.29 33.19 -1.60
N ASP A 413 24.39 32.17 -1.66
CA ASP A 413 23.74 31.73 -2.89
C ASP A 413 22.85 32.80 -3.53
N GLU A 414 22.12 33.58 -2.70
CA GLU A 414 21.32 34.72 -3.15
C GLU A 414 22.19 35.81 -3.75
N GLN A 415 23.33 36.14 -3.12
CA GLN A 415 24.27 37.15 -3.62
C GLN A 415 24.91 36.74 -4.96
N PHE A 416 25.29 35.45 -5.11
CA PHE A 416 25.77 34.95 -6.40
C PHE A 416 24.67 34.99 -7.46
N THR A 417 23.44 34.70 -7.11
CA THR A 417 22.30 34.80 -8.04
C THR A 417 22.04 36.24 -8.48
N ILE A 418 22.19 37.20 -7.59
CA ILE A 418 22.08 38.64 -7.93
C ILE A 418 23.19 39.04 -8.94
N LEU A 419 24.42 38.63 -8.70
CA LEU A 419 25.55 38.94 -9.60
C LEU A 419 25.37 38.26 -11.00
N ASP A 420 24.81 37.07 -11.05
CA ASP A 420 24.47 36.37 -12.27
C ASP A 420 23.39 37.11 -13.07
N ASN A 421 22.31 37.50 -12.40
CA ASN A 421 21.21 38.25 -13.01
C ASN A 421 21.65 39.64 -13.51
N LEU A 422 22.68 40.21 -12.89
CA LEU A 422 23.30 41.50 -13.33
C LEU A 422 24.29 41.29 -14.49
N GLY A 423 24.51 40.06 -14.94
CA GLY A 423 25.46 39.72 -15.99
C GLY A 423 26.93 39.94 -15.64
N MET A 424 27.26 40.06 -14.34
CA MET A 424 28.60 40.24 -13.82
C MET A 424 29.40 38.94 -13.80
N ILE A 425 28.72 37.85 -13.51
CA ILE A 425 29.28 36.49 -13.47
C ILE A 425 28.34 35.52 -14.17
N GLU A 426 28.81 34.35 -14.54
CA GLU A 426 28.04 33.14 -14.83
C GLU A 426 28.18 32.25 -13.59
N TYR A 427 27.07 32.05 -12.84
CA TYR A 427 27.06 31.23 -11.64
C TYR A 427 26.42 29.90 -11.92
N LYS A 428 27.20 28.80 -11.81
CA LYS A 428 26.72 27.44 -11.88
C LYS A 428 26.64 26.86 -10.48
N ARG A 429 25.42 26.62 -10.04
CA ARG A 429 25.18 25.94 -8.76
C ARG A 429 25.65 24.50 -8.80
N SER A 430 26.11 24.00 -7.66
CA SER A 430 26.32 22.57 -7.48
C SER A 430 25.01 21.82 -7.74
N ILE A 431 25.07 20.87 -8.65
CA ILE A 431 23.94 19.99 -8.92
C ILE A 431 24.11 18.80 -8.00
N THR A 432 23.85 19.00 -6.70
CA THR A 432 23.73 17.90 -5.73
C THR A 432 22.32 17.37 -5.79
N GLY A 433 22.13 16.16 -6.32
CA GLY A 433 20.83 15.54 -6.40
C GLY A 433 20.60 14.73 -7.69
N GLU A 434 19.43 14.14 -7.79
CA GLU A 434 18.99 13.44 -8.99
C GLU A 434 18.78 14.47 -10.11
N ASN A 435 19.48 14.27 -11.25
CA ASN A 435 19.34 15.07 -12.44
C ASN A 435 18.78 14.23 -13.57
N ILE A 436 18.04 14.85 -14.45
CA ILE A 436 17.47 14.21 -15.63
C ILE A 436 17.71 15.05 -16.87
N ILE A 437 17.75 14.43 -18.02
CA ILE A 437 17.67 15.10 -19.34
C ILE A 437 16.48 14.53 -20.10
N LEU A 438 15.87 15.34 -20.96
CA LEU A 438 14.91 14.82 -21.92
C LEU A 438 15.65 14.08 -23.04
N THR A 439 15.18 12.89 -23.38
CA THR A 439 15.75 12.07 -24.48
C THR A 439 14.96 12.23 -25.78
N SER A 440 13.79 12.86 -25.69
CA SER A 440 12.93 13.22 -26.81
C SER A 440 12.36 14.63 -26.64
N PRO A 441 11.94 15.33 -27.70
CA PRO A 441 11.28 16.62 -27.57
C PRO A 441 10.05 16.54 -26.66
N ARG A 442 9.83 17.63 -25.89
CA ARG A 442 8.66 17.71 -25.00
C ARG A 442 7.37 17.54 -25.80
N VAL A 443 6.52 16.62 -25.38
CA VAL A 443 5.18 16.44 -25.92
C VAL A 443 4.13 16.92 -24.89
N GLU A 444 2.90 17.13 -25.34
CA GLU A 444 1.78 17.32 -24.41
C GLU A 444 1.61 16.05 -23.56
N ALA A 445 1.42 16.21 -22.25
CA ALA A 445 1.42 15.06 -21.33
C ALA A 445 0.29 14.05 -21.63
N GLU A 446 -0.80 14.49 -22.25
CA GLU A 446 -1.90 13.64 -22.72
C GLU A 446 -1.47 12.69 -23.84
N ARG A 447 -0.44 13.07 -24.60
CA ARG A 447 0.15 12.30 -25.71
C ARG A 447 1.29 11.38 -25.30
N LEU A 448 1.58 11.26 -24.00
CA LEU A 448 2.56 10.29 -23.50
C LEU A 448 2.10 8.87 -23.87
N ASN A 449 2.89 8.22 -24.72
CA ASN A 449 2.67 6.82 -25.12
C ASN A 449 3.42 5.87 -24.17
N LEU A 450 2.85 5.68 -22.98
CA LEU A 450 3.35 4.76 -21.95
C LEU A 450 2.50 3.50 -21.94
N ASP A 451 3.11 2.37 -21.66
CA ASP A 451 2.39 1.10 -21.54
C ASP A 451 1.62 1.03 -20.21
N TYR A 452 0.48 1.72 -20.17
CA TYR A 452 -0.41 1.75 -18.99
C TYR A 452 -0.98 0.38 -18.67
N ARG A 453 -1.10 -0.52 -19.68
CA ARG A 453 -1.55 -1.90 -19.47
C ARG A 453 -0.51 -2.66 -18.65
N LYS A 454 0.76 -2.59 -19.00
CA LYS A 454 1.87 -3.21 -18.25
C LYS A 454 1.96 -2.66 -16.81
N ILE A 455 1.77 -1.34 -16.60
CA ILE A 455 1.75 -0.72 -15.28
C ILE A 455 0.60 -1.31 -14.43
N ASN A 456 -0.58 -1.45 -15.01
CA ASN A 456 -1.73 -2.01 -14.31
C ASN A 456 -1.57 -3.51 -14.02
N GLU A 457 -1.04 -4.29 -14.96
CA GLU A 457 -0.72 -5.71 -14.77
C GLU A 457 0.28 -5.91 -13.62
N ASN A 458 1.32 -5.08 -13.54
CA ASN A 458 2.27 -5.09 -12.44
C ASN A 458 1.60 -4.77 -11.09
N TYR A 459 0.71 -3.78 -11.08
CA TYR A 459 -0.07 -3.45 -9.89
C TYR A 459 -0.92 -4.63 -9.42
N LEU A 460 -1.67 -5.28 -10.31
CA LEU A 460 -2.52 -6.43 -10.00
C LEU A 460 -1.70 -7.62 -9.49
N ARG A 461 -0.54 -7.86 -10.09
CA ARG A 461 0.40 -8.90 -9.68
C ARG A 461 0.90 -8.69 -8.25
N LEU A 462 1.36 -7.48 -7.91
CA LEU A 462 1.82 -7.16 -6.56
C LEU A 462 0.69 -7.29 -5.54
N GLN A 463 -0.53 -6.92 -5.91
CA GLN A 463 -1.71 -7.12 -5.08
C GLN A 463 -1.99 -8.61 -4.86
N SER A 464 -1.95 -9.43 -5.91
CA SER A 464 -2.14 -10.88 -5.81
C SER A 464 -1.08 -11.53 -4.90
N LYS A 465 0.18 -11.11 -4.99
CA LYS A 465 1.24 -11.59 -4.09
C LYS A 465 0.98 -11.23 -2.63
N LEU A 466 0.50 -10.00 -2.37
CA LEU A 466 0.10 -9.59 -1.02
C LEU A 466 -1.08 -10.43 -0.51
N ASP A 467 -2.07 -10.76 -1.37
CA ASP A 467 -3.19 -11.62 -0.97
C ASP A 467 -2.72 -13.01 -0.58
N LYS A 468 -1.80 -13.60 -1.36
CA LYS A 468 -1.22 -14.90 -1.01
C LYS A 468 -0.45 -14.84 0.31
N MET A 469 0.25 -13.75 0.57
CA MET A 469 0.91 -13.55 1.87
C MET A 469 -0.10 -13.40 3.02
N LEU A 470 -1.23 -12.72 2.80
CA LEU A 470 -2.30 -12.61 3.79
C LEU A 470 -3.04 -13.95 3.97
N GLU A 471 -3.18 -14.76 2.92
CA GLU A 471 -3.65 -16.14 3.04
C GLU A 471 -2.76 -16.94 4.00
N LEU A 472 -1.44 -16.85 3.88
CA LEU A 472 -0.50 -17.46 4.83
C LEU A 472 -0.67 -16.92 6.26
N VAL A 473 -0.89 -15.61 6.44
CA VAL A 473 -1.09 -14.98 7.76
C VAL A 473 -2.37 -15.49 8.44
N PHE A 474 -3.45 -15.65 7.68
CA PHE A 474 -4.78 -15.94 8.26
C PHE A 474 -5.23 -17.38 8.08
N THR A 475 -4.45 -18.22 7.41
CA THR A 475 -4.82 -19.62 7.16
C THR A 475 -5.18 -20.39 8.44
N SER A 476 -6.15 -21.29 8.33
CA SER A 476 -6.44 -22.33 9.33
C SER A 476 -5.65 -23.62 9.07
N GLU A 477 -5.07 -23.75 7.87
CA GLU A 477 -4.26 -24.91 7.48
C GLU A 477 -2.81 -24.79 8.00
N CYS A 478 -2.06 -25.88 7.85
CA CYS A 478 -0.62 -25.88 8.12
C CYS A 478 0.09 -24.80 7.30
N ARG A 479 0.92 -23.95 7.94
CA ARG A 479 1.60 -22.84 7.26
C ARG A 479 2.56 -23.31 6.19
N PHE A 480 3.31 -24.39 6.43
CA PHE A 480 4.15 -24.98 5.39
C PHE A 480 3.33 -25.52 4.22
N LYS A 481 2.14 -26.10 4.46
CA LYS A 481 1.25 -26.54 3.38
C LYS A 481 0.91 -25.40 2.42
N VAL A 482 0.62 -24.21 2.96
CA VAL A 482 0.33 -23.00 2.13
C VAL A 482 1.57 -22.58 1.32
N ILE A 483 2.76 -22.60 1.91
CA ILE A 483 4.01 -22.27 1.22
C ILE A 483 4.33 -23.28 0.12
N LEU A 484 4.26 -24.58 0.42
CA LEU A 484 4.56 -25.66 -0.53
C LEU A 484 3.60 -25.61 -1.72
N LYS A 485 2.29 -25.44 -1.45
CA LYS A 485 1.28 -25.26 -2.49
C LYS A 485 1.55 -24.02 -3.35
N TYR A 486 2.00 -22.93 -2.75
CA TYR A 486 2.36 -21.70 -3.47
C TYR A 486 3.48 -21.93 -4.49
N PHE A 487 4.47 -22.76 -4.15
CA PHE A 487 5.58 -23.12 -5.03
C PHE A 487 5.27 -24.33 -5.95
N GLY A 488 4.02 -24.82 -5.97
CA GLY A 488 3.56 -25.83 -6.89
C GLY A 488 3.79 -27.27 -6.44
N GLU A 489 4.08 -27.52 -5.16
CA GLU A 489 4.16 -28.88 -4.63
C GLU A 489 2.75 -29.46 -4.34
N ASP A 490 2.56 -30.76 -4.62
CA ASP A 490 1.37 -31.48 -4.20
C ASP A 490 1.41 -31.80 -2.71
N VAL A 491 0.45 -31.24 -1.96
CA VAL A 491 0.47 -31.25 -0.49
C VAL A 491 -0.91 -31.57 0.10
N THR A 492 -1.71 -32.38 -0.56
CA THR A 492 -3.12 -32.63 -0.20
C THR A 492 -3.29 -32.96 1.30
N ASP A 493 -2.50 -33.87 1.87
CA ASP A 493 -2.59 -34.31 3.28
C ASP A 493 -1.43 -33.83 4.17
N TYR A 494 -0.63 -32.88 3.67
CA TYR A 494 0.58 -32.45 4.36
C TYR A 494 0.31 -31.65 5.64
N LYS A 495 1.05 -32.02 6.72
CA LYS A 495 1.12 -31.30 8.00
C LYS A 495 2.56 -31.29 8.52
N CYS A 496 3.13 -30.14 8.82
CA CYS A 496 4.49 -30.05 9.35
C CYS A 496 4.61 -30.48 10.84
N GLY A 497 3.51 -30.55 11.57
CA GLY A 497 3.45 -30.94 12.99
C GLY A 497 3.95 -29.90 14.00
N LYS A 498 4.55 -28.79 13.57
CA LYS A 498 5.26 -27.85 14.45
C LYS A 498 4.95 -26.36 14.28
N CYS A 499 4.20 -25.96 13.26
CA CYS A 499 3.72 -24.59 13.16
C CYS A 499 2.58 -24.32 14.15
N ASP A 500 2.33 -23.04 14.46
CA ASP A 500 1.24 -22.65 15.35
C ASP A 500 -0.11 -23.27 14.96
N ARG A 501 -0.42 -23.45 13.67
CA ARG A 501 -1.66 -24.07 13.20
C ARG A 501 -1.72 -25.58 13.40
N CYS A 502 -0.59 -26.28 13.31
CA CYS A 502 -0.54 -27.71 13.61
C CYS A 502 -0.65 -28.00 15.10
N LEU A 503 -0.20 -27.07 15.95
CA LEU A 503 -0.21 -27.20 17.42
C LEU A 503 -1.52 -26.71 18.05
N THR A 504 -2.36 -25.94 17.31
CA THR A 504 -3.63 -25.40 17.80
C THR A 504 -4.80 -26.24 17.31
N THR A 505 -5.74 -26.58 18.18
CA THR A 505 -6.89 -27.48 17.90
C THR A 505 -8.17 -26.73 17.48
N GLU A 506 -8.19 -25.39 17.47
CA GLU A 506 -9.39 -24.62 17.12
C GLU A 506 -9.59 -24.50 15.61
N LYS A 507 -10.65 -25.14 15.08
CA LYS A 507 -11.13 -24.97 13.72
C LYS A 507 -12.36 -24.03 13.70
N VAL A 508 -12.44 -23.14 12.71
CA VAL A 508 -13.68 -22.43 12.36
C VAL A 508 -14.68 -23.49 11.88
N SER A 509 -15.89 -23.54 12.43
CA SER A 509 -16.91 -24.50 11.99
C SER A 509 -17.34 -24.18 10.55
N SER A 510 -17.67 -25.18 9.75
CA SER A 510 -18.14 -25.01 8.35
C SER A 510 -19.34 -24.07 8.26
N SER A 511 -20.25 -24.11 9.23
CA SER A 511 -21.41 -23.21 9.30
C SER A 511 -21.02 -21.75 9.53
N THR A 512 -19.95 -21.47 10.27
CA THR A 512 -19.43 -20.11 10.48
C THR A 512 -18.78 -19.58 9.20
N GLU A 513 -18.06 -20.41 8.46
CA GLU A 513 -17.42 -20.01 7.19
C GLU A 513 -18.48 -19.71 6.12
N GLU A 514 -19.53 -20.50 6.01
CA GLU A 514 -20.66 -20.27 5.11
C GLU A 514 -21.39 -18.96 5.45
N TYR A 515 -21.71 -18.76 6.71
CA TYR A 515 -22.35 -17.52 7.18
C TYR A 515 -21.50 -16.28 6.89
N LEU A 516 -20.22 -16.28 7.25
CA LEU A 516 -19.32 -15.17 6.99
C LEU A 516 -19.17 -14.90 5.49
N SER A 517 -19.13 -15.97 4.66
CA SER A 517 -19.08 -15.86 3.20
C SER A 517 -20.30 -15.13 2.65
N GLU A 518 -21.50 -15.51 3.09
CA GLU A 518 -22.76 -14.86 2.68
C GLU A 518 -22.76 -13.36 3.05
N ILE A 519 -22.44 -13.04 4.29
CA ILE A 519 -22.42 -11.64 4.76
C ILE A 519 -21.36 -10.79 4.01
N ILE A 520 -20.19 -11.34 3.73
CA ILE A 520 -19.15 -10.67 2.94
C ILE A 520 -19.67 -10.38 1.52
N LEU A 521 -20.23 -11.37 0.83
CA LEU A 521 -20.77 -11.23 -0.52
C LEU A 521 -21.93 -10.22 -0.55
N ARG A 522 -22.81 -10.26 0.45
CA ARG A 522 -23.90 -9.28 0.62
C ARG A 522 -23.39 -7.86 0.82
N THR A 523 -22.37 -7.67 1.65
CA THR A 523 -21.77 -6.34 1.86
C THR A 523 -21.18 -5.77 0.58
N LEU A 524 -20.57 -6.63 -0.25
CA LEU A 524 -20.07 -6.21 -1.56
C LEU A 524 -21.21 -5.83 -2.50
N SER A 525 -22.31 -6.57 -2.51
CA SER A 525 -23.52 -6.21 -3.29
C SER A 525 -24.06 -4.85 -2.87
N GLU A 526 -24.16 -4.57 -1.56
CA GLU A 526 -24.60 -3.30 -1.01
C GLU A 526 -23.65 -2.14 -1.36
N SER A 527 -22.39 -2.43 -1.70
CA SER A 527 -21.38 -1.46 -2.14
C SER A 527 -21.32 -1.27 -3.66
N ASN A 528 -22.36 -1.61 -4.40
CA ASN A 528 -22.36 -1.65 -5.87
C ASN A 528 -21.26 -2.58 -6.44
N GLY A 529 -21.04 -3.71 -5.79
CA GLY A 529 -20.14 -4.77 -6.23
C GLY A 529 -18.64 -4.50 -6.03
N SER A 530 -18.27 -3.38 -5.40
CA SER A 530 -16.85 -3.01 -5.22
C SER A 530 -16.61 -2.30 -3.90
N ILE A 531 -15.65 -2.81 -3.10
CA ILE A 531 -15.30 -2.22 -1.82
C ILE A 531 -13.84 -2.46 -1.45
N ASN A 532 -13.21 -1.48 -0.79
CA ASN A 532 -11.88 -1.65 -0.22
C ASN A 532 -11.91 -2.66 0.94
N ARG A 533 -10.97 -3.65 0.93
CA ARG A 533 -10.86 -4.71 1.94
C ARG A 533 -10.89 -4.18 3.38
N HIS A 534 -10.17 -3.11 3.68
CA HIS A 534 -10.15 -2.50 5.00
C HIS A 534 -11.52 -1.91 5.38
N SER A 535 -12.21 -1.26 4.43
CA SER A 535 -13.56 -0.74 4.63
C SER A 535 -14.57 -1.86 4.85
N LEU A 536 -14.46 -2.95 4.08
CA LEU A 536 -15.29 -4.15 4.26
C LEU A 536 -15.19 -4.69 5.68
N ILE A 537 -13.98 -4.91 6.19
CA ILE A 537 -13.77 -5.40 7.55
C ILE A 537 -14.32 -4.43 8.59
N ARG A 538 -14.13 -3.12 8.41
CA ARG A 538 -14.68 -2.10 9.32
C ARG A 538 -16.21 -2.09 9.33
N ILE A 539 -16.84 -2.28 8.20
CA ILE A 539 -18.30 -2.40 8.09
C ILE A 539 -18.74 -3.66 8.85
N LEU A 540 -18.15 -4.81 8.55
CA LEU A 540 -18.51 -6.09 9.14
C LEU A 540 -18.31 -6.11 10.66
N THR A 541 -17.21 -5.55 11.17
CA THR A 541 -16.91 -5.50 12.61
C THR A 541 -17.55 -4.33 13.35
N GLY A 542 -18.18 -3.39 12.64
CA GLY A 542 -18.74 -2.18 13.26
C GLY A 542 -17.70 -1.22 13.82
N SER A 543 -16.42 -1.34 13.45
CA SER A 543 -15.30 -0.57 13.99
C SER A 543 -15.13 0.82 13.37
N GLY A 544 -15.98 1.23 12.43
CA GLY A 544 -15.97 2.52 11.76
C GLY A 544 -16.94 3.54 12.35
N LYS A 545 -16.81 4.82 11.93
CA LYS A 545 -17.85 5.82 12.23
C LYS A 545 -19.13 5.42 11.51
N ARG A 546 -20.19 5.15 12.29
CA ARG A 546 -21.49 4.67 11.77
C ARG A 546 -22.08 5.60 10.69
N GLU A 547 -21.85 6.91 10.82
CA GLU A 547 -22.32 7.91 9.84
C GLU A 547 -21.77 7.68 8.42
N LYS A 548 -20.53 7.19 8.31
CA LYS A 548 -19.89 6.91 7.03
C LYS A 548 -20.47 5.65 6.35
N TYR A 549 -21.05 4.73 7.12
CA TYR A 549 -21.48 3.41 6.64
C TYR A 549 -22.99 3.17 6.88
N ARG A 550 -23.79 4.23 6.99
CA ARG A 550 -25.25 4.18 7.24
C ARG A 550 -26.06 3.37 6.22
N GLY A 551 -25.54 3.23 5.00
CA GLY A 551 -26.21 2.50 3.92
C GLY A 551 -26.01 0.97 3.94
N PHE A 552 -25.14 0.47 4.83
CA PHE A 552 -24.87 -0.97 4.88
C PHE A 552 -25.75 -1.66 5.93
N THR A 553 -26.61 -2.59 5.47
CA THR A 553 -27.41 -3.42 6.39
C THR A 553 -26.52 -4.37 7.21
N THR A 554 -25.33 -4.68 6.67
CA THR A 554 -24.33 -5.58 7.24
C THR A 554 -23.39 -4.89 8.24
N PHE A 555 -23.59 -3.61 8.58
CA PHE A 555 -22.72 -2.88 9.49
C PHE A 555 -22.77 -3.47 10.92
N GLY A 556 -21.62 -3.99 11.38
CA GLY A 556 -21.47 -4.58 12.72
C GLY A 556 -22.01 -6.00 12.86
N VAL A 557 -22.53 -6.60 11.78
CA VAL A 557 -23.09 -7.96 11.80
C VAL A 557 -22.08 -9.00 12.25
N CYS A 558 -20.81 -8.81 11.92
CA CYS A 558 -19.71 -9.71 12.29
C CYS A 558 -18.90 -9.20 13.50
N ALA A 559 -19.47 -8.34 14.36
CA ALA A 559 -18.73 -7.73 15.50
C ALA A 559 -18.22 -8.76 16.52
N PHE A 560 -18.83 -9.94 16.60
CA PHE A 560 -18.45 -11.03 17.49
C PHE A 560 -17.45 -12.02 16.91
N TYR A 561 -17.26 -11.99 15.60
CA TYR A 561 -16.23 -12.79 14.95
C TYR A 561 -14.89 -12.11 15.08
N SER A 562 -13.84 -12.92 15.24
CA SER A 562 -12.51 -12.36 15.24
C SER A 562 -12.22 -11.79 13.84
N ARG A 563 -11.44 -10.72 13.79
CA ARG A 563 -10.99 -10.20 12.51
C ARG A 563 -10.26 -11.26 11.70
N ASN A 564 -9.56 -12.18 12.36
CA ASN A 564 -8.87 -13.30 11.75
C ASN A 564 -9.83 -14.23 11.00
N ASP A 565 -11.01 -14.51 11.57
CA ASP A 565 -12.01 -15.37 10.92
C ASP A 565 -12.54 -14.69 9.64
N ILE A 566 -12.87 -13.41 9.72
CA ILE A 566 -13.34 -12.62 8.56
C ILE A 566 -12.28 -12.56 7.47
N GLU A 567 -11.01 -12.30 7.82
CA GLU A 567 -9.89 -12.24 6.88
C GLU A 567 -9.60 -13.61 6.23
N THR A 568 -9.74 -14.68 6.99
CA THR A 568 -9.63 -16.06 6.50
C THR A 568 -10.67 -16.33 5.42
N VAL A 569 -11.94 -15.97 5.70
CA VAL A 569 -13.04 -16.19 4.74
C VAL A 569 -12.90 -15.29 3.50
N ILE A 570 -12.47 -14.04 3.63
CA ILE A 570 -12.18 -13.18 2.47
C ILE A 570 -11.10 -13.83 1.60
N SER A 571 -10.05 -14.38 2.22
CA SER A 571 -8.95 -15.04 1.49
C SER A 571 -9.42 -16.33 0.82
N SER A 572 -10.27 -17.11 1.48
CA SER A 572 -10.94 -18.29 0.91
C SER A 572 -11.79 -17.93 -0.32
N LEU A 573 -12.59 -16.85 -0.23
CA LEU A 573 -13.42 -16.37 -1.34
C LEU A 573 -12.61 -15.87 -2.54
N LEU A 574 -11.45 -15.26 -2.30
CA LEU A 574 -10.49 -14.89 -3.35
C LEU A 574 -9.86 -16.13 -4.00
N ALA A 575 -9.48 -17.13 -3.19
CA ALA A 575 -8.88 -18.37 -3.68
C ALA A 575 -9.82 -19.19 -4.57
N VAL A 576 -11.12 -19.19 -4.26
CA VAL A 576 -12.16 -19.86 -5.09
C VAL A 576 -12.75 -18.97 -6.16
N HIS A 577 -12.14 -17.81 -6.43
CA HIS A 577 -12.58 -16.85 -7.45
C HIS A 577 -14.03 -16.36 -7.32
N LYS A 578 -14.63 -16.37 -6.14
CA LYS A 578 -15.90 -15.69 -5.87
C LYS A 578 -15.74 -14.18 -5.68
N LEU A 579 -14.55 -13.77 -5.25
CA LEU A 579 -14.10 -12.38 -5.21
C LEU A 579 -12.92 -12.21 -6.15
N GLU A 580 -12.82 -11.02 -6.74
CA GLU A 580 -11.69 -10.61 -7.56
C GLU A 580 -11.22 -9.22 -7.14
N ARG A 581 -10.05 -8.81 -7.60
CA ARG A 581 -9.57 -7.45 -7.41
C ARG A 581 -10.02 -6.57 -8.56
N SER A 582 -10.43 -5.35 -8.24
CA SER A 582 -10.83 -4.39 -9.26
C SER A 582 -9.67 -4.06 -10.20
N GLN A 583 -9.89 -4.21 -11.49
CA GLN A 583 -8.95 -3.78 -12.53
C GLN A 583 -8.92 -2.25 -12.71
N PHE A 584 -9.97 -1.55 -12.23
CA PHE A 584 -10.17 -0.11 -12.47
C PHE A 584 -9.93 0.74 -11.21
N LYS A 585 -10.13 0.18 -10.02
CA LYS A 585 -9.99 0.89 -8.75
C LYS A 585 -9.01 0.18 -7.84
N LYS A 586 -7.94 0.89 -7.48
CA LYS A 586 -6.90 0.37 -6.59
C LYS A 586 -7.49 -0.03 -5.23
N PHE A 587 -7.09 -1.20 -4.72
CA PHE A 587 -7.45 -1.76 -3.40
C PHE A 587 -8.91 -2.18 -3.23
N GLU A 588 -9.70 -2.24 -4.27
CA GLU A 588 -11.09 -2.70 -4.18
C GLU A 588 -11.22 -4.19 -4.51
N LEU A 589 -12.03 -4.88 -3.71
CA LEU A 589 -12.53 -6.21 -3.98
C LEU A 589 -13.80 -6.09 -4.82
N VAL A 590 -13.96 -6.95 -5.82
CA VAL A 590 -15.10 -6.96 -6.74
C VAL A 590 -15.71 -8.35 -6.72
N LEU A 591 -17.05 -8.42 -6.80
CA LEU A 591 -17.75 -9.69 -7.04
C LEU A 591 -17.46 -10.14 -8.46
N LYS A 592 -17.01 -11.39 -8.61
CA LYS A 592 -16.99 -12.06 -9.91
C LYS A 592 -18.44 -12.31 -10.30
N ASP A 593 -18.85 -11.92 -11.48
CA ASP A 593 -20.23 -12.02 -11.96
C ASP A 593 -21.27 -11.25 -11.14
N TYR A 594 -21.20 -9.90 -11.19
CA TYR A 594 -22.26 -9.03 -10.65
C TYR A 594 -23.67 -9.31 -11.25
N LYS A 595 -23.76 -10.22 -12.23
CA LYS A 595 -25.00 -10.79 -12.78
C LYS A 595 -25.46 -12.04 -12.06
N LEU A 596 -25.01 -12.31 -10.84
CA LEU A 596 -25.59 -13.37 -10.03
C LEU A 596 -27.06 -13.02 -9.73
N ASN A 597 -27.88 -13.68 -10.48
CA ASN A 597 -29.33 -13.82 -10.42
C ASN A 597 -29.86 -13.76 -8.98
N PHE A 598 -30.29 -12.58 -8.55
CA PHE A 598 -31.32 -12.46 -7.53
C PHE A 598 -32.72 -12.84 -8.08
N GLU A 599 -32.79 -13.37 -9.31
CA GLU A 599 -34.03 -13.92 -9.88
C GLU A 599 -34.46 -15.26 -9.28
N GLY A 600 -33.61 -15.93 -8.48
CA GLY A 600 -33.95 -17.22 -7.85
C GLY A 600 -34.85 -17.13 -6.62
N GLU A 601 -34.89 -16.02 -5.93
CA GLU A 601 -35.68 -15.87 -4.69
C GLU A 601 -37.03 -15.16 -4.86
N GLN A 602 -37.33 -14.63 -6.03
CA GLN A 602 -38.67 -14.04 -6.29
C GLN A 602 -39.74 -15.04 -6.74
N LYS A 603 -39.41 -16.34 -6.86
CA LYS A 603 -40.41 -17.38 -7.26
C LYS A 603 -40.92 -18.25 -6.14
N SER A 604 -40.60 -17.99 -4.88
CA SER A 604 -41.20 -18.73 -3.74
C SER A 604 -42.02 -17.84 -2.76
N THR A 605 -42.36 -16.63 -3.12
CA THR A 605 -43.27 -15.77 -2.31
C THR A 605 -44.72 -15.79 -2.81
N SER A 606 -45.20 -16.92 -3.27
CA SER A 606 -46.64 -17.15 -3.42
C SER A 606 -47.09 -18.17 -2.39
N ASN A 607 -47.71 -17.70 -1.33
CA ASN A 607 -48.39 -18.40 -0.23
C ASN A 607 -47.70 -18.47 1.12
N ILE A 608 -47.14 -17.35 1.62
CA ILE A 608 -47.05 -17.15 3.07
C ILE A 608 -48.28 -16.36 3.50
N LYS A 609 -49.11 -16.99 4.34
CA LYS A 609 -50.28 -16.32 4.92
C LYS A 609 -49.81 -15.10 5.71
N THR A 610 -50.39 -13.94 5.43
CA THR A 610 -50.11 -12.64 6.09
C THR A 610 -50.11 -12.69 7.61
N SER A 611 -50.77 -13.68 8.25
CA SER A 611 -50.82 -13.85 9.69
C SER A 611 -49.52 -14.31 10.36
N ASP A 612 -48.67 -15.05 9.66
CA ASP A 612 -47.43 -15.56 10.27
C ASP A 612 -46.32 -14.50 10.22
N TYR A 613 -46.28 -13.67 9.19
CA TYR A 613 -45.34 -12.55 9.11
C TYR A 613 -45.55 -11.49 10.21
N GLU A 614 -46.83 -11.20 10.56
CA GLU A 614 -47.13 -10.27 11.67
C GLU A 614 -46.70 -10.84 13.05
N LYS A 615 -46.84 -12.15 13.24
CA LYS A 615 -46.40 -12.82 14.49
C LYS A 615 -44.88 -12.81 14.61
N ASP A 616 -44.15 -13.10 13.56
CA ASP A 616 -42.70 -13.09 13.54
C ASP A 616 -42.13 -11.67 13.77
N LEU A 617 -42.83 -10.64 13.29
CA LEU A 617 -42.48 -9.25 13.53
C LEU A 617 -42.66 -8.84 15.01
N VAL A 618 -43.71 -9.35 15.69
CA VAL A 618 -43.94 -9.13 17.15
C VAL A 618 -42.82 -9.79 17.96
N LEU A 619 -42.47 -11.03 17.66
CA LEU A 619 -41.38 -11.74 18.32
C LEU A 619 -40.04 -11.03 18.06
N PHE A 620 -39.75 -10.63 16.84
CA PHE A 620 -38.53 -9.87 16.51
C PHE A 620 -38.42 -8.59 17.36
N ASN A 621 -39.49 -7.83 17.52
CA ASN A 621 -39.46 -6.61 18.33
C ASN A 621 -39.17 -6.90 19.82
N ARG A 622 -39.74 -7.97 20.37
CA ARG A 622 -39.46 -8.41 21.76
C ARG A 622 -38.00 -8.86 21.92
N LEU A 623 -37.48 -9.64 21.01
CA LEU A 623 -36.06 -10.03 21.00
C LEU A 623 -35.11 -8.82 20.88
N ARG A 624 -35.54 -7.77 20.20
CA ARG A 624 -34.80 -6.51 20.11
C ARG A 624 -34.81 -5.77 21.47
N ASP A 625 -35.88 -5.84 22.21
CA ASP A 625 -35.97 -5.25 23.58
C ASP A 625 -35.05 -6.01 24.54
N VAL A 626 -35.02 -7.35 24.48
CA VAL A 626 -34.08 -8.20 25.25
C VAL A 626 -32.63 -7.79 24.95
N ARG A 627 -32.28 -7.66 23.68
CA ARG A 627 -30.96 -7.19 23.32
C ARG A 627 -30.65 -5.79 23.84
N ASN A 628 -31.59 -4.87 23.77
CA ASN A 628 -31.43 -3.50 24.29
C ASN A 628 -31.24 -3.48 25.81
N ALA A 629 -31.91 -4.35 26.55
CA ALA A 629 -31.72 -4.52 28.00
C ALA A 629 -30.32 -5.07 28.32
N ALA A 630 -29.87 -6.08 27.57
CA ALA A 630 -28.50 -6.60 27.69
C ALA A 630 -27.44 -5.55 27.32
N ALA A 631 -27.70 -4.72 26.31
CA ALA A 631 -26.82 -3.63 25.91
C ALA A 631 -26.61 -2.60 27.05
N LYS A 632 -27.67 -2.26 27.77
CA LYS A 632 -27.59 -1.39 28.96
C LYS A 632 -26.80 -2.07 30.09
N LYS A 633 -27.04 -3.35 30.34
CA LYS A 633 -26.35 -4.14 31.40
C LYS A 633 -24.86 -4.24 31.17
N PHE A 634 -24.43 -4.43 29.93
CA PHE A 634 -23.00 -4.59 29.56
C PHE A 634 -22.34 -3.29 29.07
N VAL A 635 -23.03 -2.14 29.16
CA VAL A 635 -22.52 -0.82 28.68
C VAL A 635 -21.98 -0.88 27.24
N GLN A 636 -22.73 -1.56 26.36
CA GLN A 636 -22.39 -1.75 24.97
C GLN A 636 -23.52 -1.28 24.05
N THR A 637 -23.20 -0.93 22.82
CA THR A 637 -24.24 -0.60 21.82
C THR A 637 -25.00 -1.88 21.42
N PRO A 638 -26.34 -1.83 21.28
CA PRO A 638 -27.17 -3.03 21.05
C PRO A 638 -26.71 -3.91 19.90
N TYR A 639 -26.32 -3.34 18.77
CA TYR A 639 -25.87 -4.08 17.60
C TYR A 639 -24.51 -4.77 17.80
N LEU A 640 -23.71 -4.37 18.81
CA LEU A 640 -22.48 -5.06 19.21
C LEU A 640 -22.74 -6.31 20.07
N ILE A 641 -23.94 -6.47 20.59
CA ILE A 641 -24.35 -7.66 21.33
C ILE A 641 -24.96 -8.70 20.39
N CYS A 642 -25.90 -8.30 19.53
CA CYS A 642 -26.50 -9.14 18.51
C CYS A 642 -27.07 -8.28 17.40
N SER A 643 -26.92 -8.68 16.13
CA SER A 643 -27.45 -7.95 14.99
C SER A 643 -28.95 -8.16 14.80
N ASP A 644 -29.62 -7.19 14.16
CA ASP A 644 -31.04 -7.35 13.82
C ASP A 644 -31.30 -8.54 12.89
N GLN A 645 -30.32 -8.87 12.02
CA GLN A 645 -30.40 -10.03 11.12
C GLN A 645 -30.48 -11.35 11.90
N ILE A 646 -29.58 -11.53 12.88
CA ILE A 646 -29.58 -12.74 13.73
C ILE A 646 -30.88 -12.82 14.52
N LEU A 647 -31.36 -11.71 15.09
CA LEU A 647 -32.63 -11.68 15.80
C LEU A 647 -33.83 -12.00 14.89
N ARG A 648 -33.80 -11.60 13.61
CA ARG A 648 -34.82 -11.99 12.62
C ARG A 648 -34.79 -13.49 12.36
N THR A 649 -33.61 -14.04 12.13
CA THR A 649 -33.46 -15.50 11.92
C THR A 649 -33.93 -16.27 13.16
N ILE A 650 -33.64 -15.76 14.38
CA ILE A 650 -34.15 -16.35 15.62
C ILE A 650 -35.71 -16.28 15.68
N ALA A 651 -36.30 -15.13 15.30
CA ALA A 651 -37.74 -14.97 15.27
C ALA A 651 -38.42 -15.90 14.26
N GLU A 652 -37.77 -16.15 13.11
CA GLU A 652 -38.23 -17.06 12.06
C GLU A 652 -38.09 -18.54 12.48
N THR A 653 -36.92 -18.91 13.05
CA THR A 653 -36.59 -20.31 13.40
C THR A 653 -37.12 -20.77 14.76
N LYS A 654 -37.41 -19.82 15.67
CA LYS A 654 -37.96 -20.01 17.00
C LYS A 654 -37.27 -21.13 17.80
N PRO A 655 -35.95 -21.08 18.04
CA PRO A 655 -35.21 -22.10 18.75
C PRO A 655 -35.68 -22.21 20.21
N VAL A 656 -35.98 -23.43 20.70
CA VAL A 656 -36.54 -23.64 22.01
C VAL A 656 -35.53 -24.14 23.05
N ASN A 657 -34.30 -24.43 22.65
CA ASN A 657 -33.22 -24.83 23.53
C ASN A 657 -31.87 -24.27 23.10
N GLU A 658 -30.83 -24.44 23.94
CA GLU A 658 -29.49 -23.95 23.73
C GLU A 658 -28.86 -24.44 22.40
N ASP A 659 -28.96 -25.76 22.15
CA ASP A 659 -28.37 -26.34 20.94
C ASP A 659 -28.99 -25.75 19.67
N GLN A 660 -30.30 -25.58 19.62
CA GLN A 660 -31.00 -24.98 18.48
C GLN A 660 -30.63 -23.49 18.32
N LEU A 661 -30.49 -22.75 19.44
CA LEU A 661 -30.13 -21.35 19.41
C LEU A 661 -28.67 -21.15 18.96
N LEU A 662 -27.75 -22.01 19.38
CA LEU A 662 -26.36 -22.00 18.96
C LEU A 662 -26.19 -22.45 17.49
N ASN A 663 -27.13 -23.20 16.94
CA ASN A 663 -27.16 -23.58 15.53
C ASN A 663 -27.75 -22.48 14.62
N VAL A 664 -28.28 -21.40 15.16
CA VAL A 664 -28.75 -20.26 14.35
C VAL A 664 -27.54 -19.61 13.69
N PRO A 665 -27.52 -19.47 12.34
CA PRO A 665 -26.40 -18.88 11.63
C PRO A 665 -26.02 -17.49 12.18
N GLY A 666 -24.76 -17.38 12.63
CA GLY A 666 -24.23 -16.15 13.19
C GLY A 666 -24.40 -15.98 14.70
N PHE A 667 -25.18 -16.82 15.39
CA PHE A 667 -25.29 -16.82 16.84
C PHE A 667 -24.18 -17.71 17.45
N ASN A 668 -23.50 -17.26 18.50
CA ASN A 668 -22.35 -17.96 19.07
C ASN A 668 -22.35 -17.95 20.61
N ASN A 669 -21.47 -18.74 21.26
CA ASN A 669 -21.35 -18.85 22.71
C ASN A 669 -21.16 -17.50 23.42
N ARG A 670 -20.51 -16.52 22.83
CA ARG A 670 -20.37 -15.17 23.38
C ARG A 670 -21.70 -14.43 23.44
N MET A 671 -22.53 -14.59 22.43
CA MET A 671 -23.89 -14.04 22.41
C MET A 671 -24.76 -14.78 23.39
N PHE A 672 -24.65 -16.12 23.42
CA PHE A 672 -25.39 -16.95 24.36
C PHE A 672 -25.13 -16.55 25.82
N ASN A 673 -23.89 -16.38 26.21
CA ASN A 673 -23.51 -15.95 27.55
C ASN A 673 -24.06 -14.57 27.97
N LYS A 674 -24.47 -13.72 27.03
CA LYS A 674 -24.99 -12.38 27.29
C LYS A 674 -26.50 -12.26 27.23
N LEU A 675 -27.15 -13.06 26.38
CA LEU A 675 -28.58 -12.92 26.12
C LEU A 675 -29.27 -14.25 25.70
N GLY A 676 -28.57 -15.38 25.73
CA GLY A 676 -29.13 -16.67 25.28
C GLY A 676 -30.32 -17.12 26.10
N ASN A 677 -30.18 -17.07 27.40
CA ASN A 677 -31.28 -17.48 28.31
C ASN A 677 -32.48 -16.55 28.17
N ASP A 678 -32.27 -15.23 28.12
CA ASP A 678 -33.34 -14.25 27.98
C ASP A 678 -34.06 -14.40 26.62
N ILE A 679 -33.33 -14.77 25.55
CA ILE A 679 -33.90 -15.08 24.24
C ILE A 679 -34.77 -16.34 24.30
N LEU A 680 -34.27 -17.45 24.89
CA LEU A 680 -35.01 -18.70 25.01
C LEU A 680 -36.29 -18.51 25.85
N GLU A 681 -36.23 -17.78 26.93
CA GLU A 681 -37.40 -17.42 27.77
C GLU A 681 -38.42 -16.63 26.93
N THR A 682 -37.98 -15.61 26.20
CA THR A 682 -38.85 -14.79 25.33
C THR A 682 -39.53 -15.61 24.25
N ILE A 683 -38.81 -16.58 23.64
CA ILE A 683 -39.37 -17.45 22.59
C ILE A 683 -40.39 -18.43 23.22
N ASN A 684 -40.09 -19.02 24.38
CA ASN A 684 -41.00 -19.92 25.05
C ASN A 684 -42.26 -19.19 25.47
N ASP A 685 -42.19 -18.00 26.07
CA ASP A 685 -43.36 -17.16 26.41
C ASP A 685 -44.18 -16.78 25.17
N PHE A 686 -43.54 -16.56 24.04
CA PHE A 686 -44.23 -16.29 22.78
C PHE A 686 -44.95 -17.52 22.23
N LEU A 687 -44.33 -18.71 22.30
CA LEU A 687 -44.94 -19.96 21.85
C LEU A 687 -46.10 -20.43 22.75
N GLU A 688 -46.02 -20.11 24.05
CA GLU A 688 -47.09 -20.40 25.07
C GLU A 688 -48.24 -19.36 25.03
N GLY A 689 -48.16 -18.34 24.11
CA GLY A 689 -49.23 -17.36 23.97
C GLY A 689 -49.31 -16.33 25.10
N LYS A 690 -48.30 -16.24 25.94
CA LYS A 690 -48.21 -15.26 27.05
C LYS A 690 -47.91 -13.82 26.57
N ILE A 691 -47.49 -13.67 25.34
CA ILE A 691 -47.21 -12.36 24.72
C ILE A 691 -48.45 -11.93 23.92
N GLU A 692 -49.19 -10.94 24.45
CA GLU A 692 -50.36 -10.36 23.75
C GLU A 692 -49.99 -9.56 22.52
N LEU A 693 -50.80 -9.68 21.45
CA LEU A 693 -50.67 -8.97 20.17
C LEU A 693 -51.02 -7.46 20.23
N LYS A 694 -50.93 -6.84 21.40
CA LYS A 694 -51.19 -5.40 21.56
C LYS A 694 -49.85 -4.67 21.68
N ASP A 695 -49.35 -4.17 20.59
CA ASP A 695 -48.70 -2.85 20.52
C ASP A 695 -48.42 -2.48 19.04
N SER A 696 -49.24 -1.55 18.55
CA SER A 696 -48.94 -0.76 17.34
C SER A 696 -47.63 0.01 17.52
N PRO A 697 -46.84 0.27 16.46
CA PRO A 697 -45.53 0.87 16.58
C PRO A 697 -45.65 2.26 17.23
N GLN A 698 -45.06 2.42 18.41
CA GLN A 698 -44.84 3.76 19.00
C GLN A 698 -44.02 4.57 17.99
N SER A 699 -44.58 5.71 17.58
CA SER A 699 -43.96 6.70 16.71
C SER A 699 -42.53 6.97 17.19
N LYS A 700 -41.55 6.78 16.34
CA LYS A 700 -40.15 7.19 16.59
C LYS A 700 -40.19 8.62 17.14
N GLN A 701 -39.82 8.81 18.39
CA GLN A 701 -39.63 10.16 18.95
C GLN A 701 -38.46 10.83 18.24
N MET A 702 -38.73 11.99 17.67
CA MET A 702 -37.71 12.82 17.01
C MET A 702 -36.69 13.28 18.05
N PRO A 703 -35.39 13.22 17.82
CA PRO A 703 -34.37 13.74 18.74
C PRO A 703 -34.62 15.20 19.10
N ASP A 704 -34.42 15.60 20.35
CA ASP A 704 -34.73 16.93 20.87
C ASP A 704 -34.13 18.07 20.04
N THR A 705 -32.87 17.90 19.62
CA THR A 705 -32.17 18.87 18.75
C THR A 705 -32.81 19.03 17.38
N ILE A 706 -33.40 17.98 16.80
CA ILE A 706 -34.11 18.03 15.52
C ILE A 706 -35.52 18.54 15.74
N ASN A 707 -36.15 18.17 16.85
CA ASN A 707 -37.49 18.65 17.21
C ASN A 707 -37.52 20.18 17.43
N GLU A 708 -36.47 20.78 18.01
CA GLU A 708 -36.34 22.24 18.09
C GLU A 708 -36.33 22.90 16.70
N THR A 709 -35.59 22.36 15.75
CA THR A 709 -35.61 22.84 14.35
C THR A 709 -37.00 22.66 13.72
N TYR A 710 -37.67 21.53 13.98
CA TYR A 710 -39.02 21.27 13.52
C TYR A 710 -40.03 22.27 14.05
N GLN A 711 -39.97 22.62 15.36
CA GLN A 711 -40.87 23.63 15.95
C GLN A 711 -40.66 25.02 15.39
N LEU A 712 -39.43 25.40 15.05
CA LEU A 712 -39.15 26.67 14.37
C LEU A 712 -39.66 26.67 12.92
N LEU A 713 -39.52 25.53 12.22
CA LEU A 713 -40.03 25.35 10.87
C LEU A 713 -41.55 25.47 10.84
N LEU A 714 -42.28 24.88 11.79
CA LEU A 714 -43.74 24.98 11.93
C LEU A 714 -44.22 26.40 12.22
N LYS A 715 -43.40 27.22 12.88
CA LYS A 715 -43.65 28.64 13.13
C LYS A 715 -43.42 29.52 11.92
N GLY A 716 -43.01 28.96 10.77
CA GLY A 716 -42.84 29.68 9.52
C GLY A 716 -41.56 30.48 9.38
N TYR A 717 -40.53 30.20 10.25
CA TYR A 717 -39.23 30.86 10.12
C TYR A 717 -38.51 30.35 8.85
N ASP A 718 -37.84 31.27 8.15
CA ASP A 718 -36.98 30.92 7.01
C ASP A 718 -35.66 30.26 7.47
N LEU A 719 -34.89 29.70 6.52
CA LEU A 719 -33.67 28.98 6.82
C LEU A 719 -32.62 29.81 7.59
N LYS A 720 -32.47 31.11 7.24
CA LYS A 720 -31.55 32.04 7.87
C LYS A 720 -31.97 32.39 9.29
N ALA A 721 -33.23 32.62 9.51
CA ALA A 721 -33.77 32.88 10.83
C ALA A 721 -33.61 31.67 11.77
N ILE A 722 -33.91 30.46 11.29
CA ILE A 722 -33.68 29.23 12.07
C ILE A 722 -32.18 29.05 12.38
N ALA A 723 -31.29 29.26 11.43
CA ALA A 723 -29.84 29.20 11.64
C ALA A 723 -29.36 30.19 12.70
N SER A 724 -29.83 31.42 12.66
CA SER A 724 -29.50 32.47 13.63
C SER A 724 -30.04 32.14 15.04
N LEU A 725 -31.28 31.71 15.17
CA LEU A 725 -31.90 31.36 16.45
C LEU A 725 -31.23 30.16 17.11
N ARG A 726 -30.83 29.18 16.29
CA ARG A 726 -30.16 27.97 16.73
C ARG A 726 -28.64 28.12 16.89
N LYS A 727 -28.05 29.26 16.46
CA LYS A 727 -26.60 29.51 16.41
C LYS A 727 -25.85 28.41 15.63
N LEU A 728 -26.42 27.93 14.54
CA LEU A 728 -25.87 26.89 13.68
C LEU A 728 -25.79 27.40 12.24
N ALA A 729 -24.86 26.83 11.45
CA ALA A 729 -24.75 27.17 10.04
C ALA A 729 -25.98 26.69 9.24
N GLU A 730 -26.40 27.41 8.21
CA GLU A 730 -27.54 27.07 7.34
C GLU A 730 -27.41 25.65 6.74
N ALA A 731 -26.19 25.23 6.43
CA ALA A 731 -25.92 23.87 5.94
C ALA A 731 -26.29 22.80 6.99
N VAL A 732 -26.06 23.07 8.28
CA VAL A 732 -26.41 22.12 9.36
C VAL A 732 -27.94 22.11 9.55
N ILE A 733 -28.59 23.28 9.53
CA ILE A 733 -30.05 23.38 9.60
C ILE A 733 -30.71 22.66 8.42
N SER A 734 -30.16 22.76 7.20
CA SER A 734 -30.69 22.03 6.04
C SER A 734 -30.64 20.52 6.21
N MET A 735 -29.59 20.00 6.84
CA MET A 735 -29.48 18.56 7.20
C MET A 735 -30.49 18.16 8.28
N GLN A 736 -30.73 19.03 9.27
CA GLN A 736 -31.75 18.79 10.29
C GLN A 736 -33.17 18.82 9.69
N ILE A 737 -33.46 19.72 8.76
CA ILE A 737 -34.74 19.75 8.04
C ILE A 737 -34.90 18.50 7.14
N GLU A 738 -33.85 18.05 6.47
CA GLU A 738 -33.86 16.77 5.73
C GLU A 738 -34.26 15.62 6.67
N THR A 739 -33.69 15.56 7.87
CA THR A 739 -34.08 14.58 8.89
C THR A 739 -35.52 14.79 9.38
N VAL A 740 -35.99 16.03 9.58
CA VAL A 740 -37.40 16.32 9.90
C VAL A 740 -38.33 15.70 8.85
N LEU A 741 -38.02 15.87 7.57
CA LEU A 741 -38.82 15.32 6.46
C LEU A 741 -38.83 13.78 6.44
N GLU A 742 -37.78 13.11 6.91
CA GLU A 742 -37.77 11.66 7.12
C GLU A 742 -38.73 11.19 8.24
N TYR A 743 -38.84 11.97 9.34
CA TYR A 743 -39.77 11.68 10.45
C TYR A 743 -41.18 12.14 10.20
N LYS A 744 -41.35 13.25 9.47
CA LYS A 744 -42.60 13.97 9.20
C LYS A 744 -42.65 14.38 7.72
N PRO A 745 -42.89 13.43 6.82
CA PRO A 745 -42.93 13.68 5.36
C PRO A 745 -43.96 14.74 4.94
N GLU A 746 -45.02 14.90 5.72
CA GLU A 746 -46.10 15.87 5.50
C GLU A 746 -45.70 17.32 5.75
N THR A 747 -44.56 17.60 6.39
CA THR A 747 -44.13 18.96 6.77
C THR A 747 -44.04 19.86 5.55
N ASP A 748 -44.74 21.03 5.60
CA ASP A 748 -44.69 22.03 4.52
C ASP A 748 -43.40 22.83 4.61
N ILE A 749 -42.67 22.91 3.51
CA ILE A 749 -41.40 23.64 3.38
C ILE A 749 -41.48 24.78 2.37
N ARG A 750 -42.65 25.03 1.76
CA ARG A 750 -42.76 26.00 0.66
C ARG A 750 -42.41 27.41 1.10
N HIS A 751 -42.68 27.76 2.37
CA HIS A 751 -42.34 29.07 2.93
C HIS A 751 -40.82 29.36 2.98
N LEU A 752 -39.97 28.34 2.79
CA LEU A 752 -38.51 28.51 2.70
C LEU A 752 -38.05 29.06 1.33
N TYR A 753 -38.95 29.12 0.36
CA TYR A 753 -38.68 29.51 -1.03
C TYR A 753 -39.63 30.58 -1.51
N SER A 754 -39.25 31.36 -2.53
CA SER A 754 -40.24 32.07 -3.35
C SER A 754 -41.00 31.05 -4.22
N GLU A 755 -42.26 31.33 -4.52
CA GLU A 755 -43.15 30.40 -5.22
C GLU A 755 -42.58 29.99 -6.61
N ASN A 756 -42.01 30.95 -7.33
CA ASN A 756 -41.38 30.73 -8.63
C ASN A 756 -40.13 29.83 -8.52
N LEU A 757 -39.29 30.07 -7.50
CA LEU A 757 -38.04 29.32 -7.29
C LEU A 757 -38.34 27.88 -6.91
N TYR A 758 -39.31 27.64 -6.03
CA TYR A 758 -39.70 26.27 -5.65
C TYR A 758 -40.17 25.46 -6.85
N ASN A 759 -41.01 26.04 -7.68
CA ASN A 759 -41.53 25.39 -8.87
C ASN A 759 -40.42 25.10 -9.91
N GLU A 760 -39.47 26.04 -10.09
CA GLU A 760 -38.32 25.85 -10.98
C GLU A 760 -37.46 24.65 -10.51
N ILE A 761 -37.14 24.55 -9.20
CA ILE A 761 -36.39 23.42 -8.63
C ILE A 761 -37.14 22.10 -8.82
N ILE A 762 -38.43 22.06 -8.52
CA ILE A 762 -39.25 20.84 -8.63
C ILE A 762 -39.37 20.38 -10.07
N ASN A 763 -39.47 21.29 -11.04
CA ASN A 763 -39.51 20.95 -12.45
C ASN A 763 -38.21 20.30 -12.92
N GLU A 764 -37.06 20.84 -12.51
CA GLU A 764 -35.75 20.22 -12.84
C GLU A 764 -35.59 18.84 -12.19
N ILE A 765 -36.06 18.66 -10.96
CA ILE A 765 -36.07 17.35 -10.31
C ILE A 765 -36.96 16.35 -11.06
N LYS A 766 -38.15 16.76 -11.50
CA LYS A 766 -39.05 15.93 -12.31
C LYS A 766 -38.47 15.60 -13.69
N ASN A 767 -37.64 16.48 -14.25
CA ASN A 767 -36.91 16.24 -15.50
C ASN A 767 -35.71 15.29 -15.34
N GLY A 768 -35.52 14.70 -14.17
CA GLY A 768 -34.51 13.66 -13.93
C GLY A 768 -33.21 14.18 -13.34
N VAL A 769 -33.09 15.43 -12.92
CA VAL A 769 -31.91 15.98 -12.25
C VAL A 769 -32.01 15.67 -10.75
N THR A 770 -31.41 14.57 -10.28
CA THR A 770 -31.58 14.03 -8.91
C THR A 770 -30.41 14.24 -7.97
N ASP A 771 -29.35 14.94 -8.40
CA ASP A 771 -28.19 15.23 -7.56
C ASP A 771 -27.95 16.75 -7.37
N LEU A 772 -27.42 17.10 -6.21
CA LEU A 772 -27.23 18.49 -5.79
C LEU A 772 -26.29 19.30 -6.69
N LYS A 773 -25.26 18.66 -7.28
CA LYS A 773 -24.30 19.37 -8.14
C LYS A 773 -24.89 19.70 -9.50
N SER A 774 -25.63 18.76 -10.07
CA SER A 774 -26.31 18.95 -11.34
C SER A 774 -27.42 19.99 -11.23
N LEU A 775 -28.23 19.97 -10.15
CA LEU A 775 -29.23 21.01 -9.87
C LEU A 775 -28.59 22.41 -9.71
N LYS A 776 -27.50 22.52 -8.97
CA LYS A 776 -26.75 23.77 -8.82
C LYS A 776 -26.22 24.29 -10.16
N LYS A 777 -25.76 23.38 -11.03
CA LYS A 777 -25.23 23.71 -12.36
C LYS A 777 -26.35 24.25 -13.30
N VAL A 778 -27.54 23.68 -13.22
CA VAL A 778 -28.70 24.10 -14.06
C VAL A 778 -29.30 25.41 -13.56
N LEU A 779 -29.47 25.54 -12.23
CA LEU A 779 -30.15 26.68 -11.61
C LEU A 779 -29.21 27.87 -11.31
N GLY A 780 -27.91 27.67 -11.44
CA GLY A 780 -26.90 28.72 -11.26
C GLY A 780 -26.89 29.30 -9.84
N ASP A 781 -26.55 30.59 -9.71
CA ASP A 781 -26.46 31.29 -8.43
C ASP A 781 -27.81 31.75 -7.85
N LYS A 782 -28.90 31.41 -8.51
CA LYS A 782 -30.25 31.75 -8.03
C LYS A 782 -30.66 31.05 -6.75
N VAL A 783 -29.99 29.91 -6.38
CA VAL A 783 -30.34 29.12 -5.21
C VAL A 783 -29.12 28.47 -4.56
N ASP A 784 -29.07 28.48 -3.23
CA ASP A 784 -27.95 27.92 -2.45
C ASP A 784 -28.14 26.43 -2.20
N TYR A 785 -27.01 25.71 -1.99
CA TYR A 785 -26.98 24.28 -1.72
C TYR A 785 -27.90 23.81 -0.57
N PRO A 786 -28.03 24.56 0.58
CA PRO A 786 -28.96 24.18 1.64
C PRO A 786 -30.41 24.07 1.18
N LEU A 787 -30.90 25.02 0.40
CA LEU A 787 -32.26 25.00 -0.12
C LEU A 787 -32.47 23.87 -1.15
N LEU A 788 -31.50 23.64 -2.04
CA LEU A 788 -31.56 22.53 -2.99
C LEU A 788 -31.64 21.16 -2.27
N ARG A 789 -30.90 21.00 -1.15
CA ARG A 789 -30.95 19.79 -0.33
C ARG A 789 -32.36 19.55 0.24
N ILE A 790 -32.97 20.57 0.81
CA ILE A 790 -34.33 20.48 1.41
C ILE A 790 -35.36 20.12 0.36
N ALA A 791 -35.33 20.75 -0.81
CA ALA A 791 -36.26 20.47 -1.90
C ALA A 791 -36.10 19.02 -2.43
N LEU A 792 -34.88 18.54 -2.60
CA LEU A 792 -34.61 17.15 -2.99
C LEU A 792 -35.08 16.14 -1.93
N ALA A 793 -34.87 16.44 -0.66
CA ALA A 793 -35.33 15.60 0.44
C ALA A 793 -36.87 15.51 0.45
N LYS A 794 -37.57 16.63 0.28
CA LYS A 794 -39.04 16.67 0.21
C LYS A 794 -39.58 15.85 -0.97
N HIS A 795 -38.95 16.00 -2.14
CA HIS A 795 -39.35 15.22 -3.31
C HIS A 795 -39.20 13.72 -3.12
N ARG A 796 -38.08 13.28 -2.49
CA ARG A 796 -37.85 11.87 -2.16
C ARG A 796 -38.84 11.29 -1.18
N THR A 797 -39.32 12.08 -0.23
CA THR A 797 -40.31 11.65 0.78
C THR A 797 -41.77 11.68 0.26
N THR A 798 -42.04 12.34 -0.83
CA THR A 798 -43.38 12.42 -1.42
C THR A 798 -43.67 11.39 -2.52
N LEU A 799 -42.63 10.69 -2.99
CA LEU A 799 -42.79 9.56 -3.90
C LEU A 799 -43.28 8.32 -3.10
N PRO A 800 -44.28 7.56 -3.60
CA PRO A 800 -44.59 6.26 -3.01
C PRO A 800 -43.35 5.37 -3.11
N PRO A 801 -43.16 4.37 -2.24
CA PRO A 801 -42.01 3.48 -2.30
C PRO A 801 -42.07 2.64 -3.56
N VAL A 802 -41.64 3.18 -4.67
CA VAL A 802 -41.49 2.50 -5.95
C VAL A 802 -40.09 2.04 -6.08
N PHE A 803 -39.93 0.73 -6.01
CA PHE A 803 -38.79 0.04 -6.61
C PHE A 803 -38.79 0.37 -8.13
N SER A 804 -37.95 1.29 -8.54
CA SER A 804 -37.63 1.51 -9.94
C SER A 804 -36.13 1.64 -10.13
N LEU A 805 -35.57 0.60 -10.73
CA LEU A 805 -34.29 0.61 -11.40
C LEU A 805 -34.30 1.67 -12.53
N PRO A 806 -33.22 2.45 -12.70
CA PRO A 806 -33.11 3.27 -13.90
C PRO A 806 -32.85 2.37 -15.11
N GLN A 807 -33.74 2.44 -16.10
CA GLN A 807 -33.48 1.91 -17.44
C GLN A 807 -32.29 2.68 -18.04
N VAL A 808 -31.23 1.96 -18.35
CA VAL A 808 -30.15 2.45 -19.21
C VAL A 808 -30.67 2.30 -20.65
N ASN A 809 -31.01 3.39 -21.28
CA ASN A 809 -31.11 3.45 -22.73
C ASN A 809 -29.72 3.67 -23.33
N ARG A 810 -29.29 2.72 -24.15
CA ARG A 810 -28.28 2.62 -25.22
C ARG A 810 -27.04 3.53 -25.15
#